data_cf53bac380ea4133f059b94a0bb58840
#
_entry.id   cf53bac380ea4133f059b94a0bb58840
#
_cell.length_a   1.000
_cell.length_b   1.000
_cell.length_c   1.000
_cell.angle_alpha   90.00
_cell.angle_beta   90.00
_cell.angle_gamma   90.00
#
_symmetry.space_group_name_H-M   'P 1'
#
loop_
_entity.id
_entity.type
_entity.pdbx_description
1 polymer ?
#
loop_
_entity_poly.entity_id
_entity_poly.type
_entity_poly.pdbx_seq_one_letter_code
_entity_poly.pdbx_strand_id
1 'polypeptide(L)'
;MKYFYFLVLLVATVGSQAQTDFTTKDIAAMEAAAHGRIVAGRGGSLSSNNFNVNYYRCRWEIDPAVRYISGSVTVYYTITSATASITLDLMNTLTVDSIRQRNSTLPFAQAATTLDVNFGATVSMGTKDSISIYYKGIPAETGFGSFIQTTHAGVPVIWSLSEPYGARDWWPCKNGLDDKADSIDVYITHPAVYKATSNGLLQSETPIAGSKTLTHWKHRYPIATYLIAIAVTNYSVFNNTVQLGNVSLPMQTYCYPESLALFQANTPNVLGAMQFFHNTYGDYPFIKEKYGHVQFGWGGGMEHQTATFIVTPSESLMAHELGHQWFGDKLTTHSWQDIWLNEGFATYMAAVYRENKYPASVLSDRGAVINYITSEPGGSVRVDDTTSVNRIFDGRLSYNKGSYLVFMLRWILGDAAFFRAIHDYLDDPALAYNFVSTANLKAHMEQESGKDLTRFFEQWYAGQGYPTYNVQWSQLGSNAVKITMNQTTSHPSVSFFAMPVALKFKNATQEKTIVVDNTFNGQVFTSDLGFVADTVLVDPELWLISKNNTTTKTALGNSGVGGVDINPNPVSTPMNIFLHDFNAANADLAVLNAAGQLMYRNSIALLNGSELVRIDNSHWAKGMYTVMVKAGNKKIVKRIIR
;
A
#
# COMPACT_ATOMS: atom_id res chain seq x y z
N MET A 1 8.90 -6.76 -77.75
CA MET A 1 8.77 -5.75 -76.68
C MET A 1 7.75 -6.26 -75.61
N LYS A 2 8.23 -6.78 -74.52
CA LYS A 2 7.40 -7.23 -73.39
C LYS A 2 7.61 -6.24 -72.23
N TYR A 3 6.57 -5.52 -71.85
CA TYR A 3 6.58 -4.63 -70.68
C TYR A 3 6.28 -5.43 -69.44
N PHE A 4 7.21 -5.45 -68.48
CA PHE A 4 7.02 -5.96 -67.11
C PHE A 4 6.55 -4.79 -66.24
N TYR A 5 5.35 -4.86 -65.69
CA TYR A 5 4.89 -3.96 -64.64
C TYR A 5 5.32 -4.51 -63.27
N PHE A 6 6.17 -3.76 -62.59
CA PHE A 6 6.52 -4.01 -61.18
C PHE A 6 5.44 -3.37 -60.32
N LEU A 7 4.65 -4.21 -59.67
CA LEU A 7 3.71 -3.79 -58.63
C LEU A 7 4.47 -3.64 -57.30
N VAL A 8 4.74 -2.41 -56.87
CA VAL A 8 5.32 -2.14 -55.55
C VAL A 8 4.20 -2.18 -54.54
N LEU A 9 4.14 -3.28 -53.78
CA LEU A 9 3.28 -3.36 -52.58
C LEU A 9 3.93 -2.51 -51.47
N LEU A 10 3.35 -1.34 -51.19
CA LEU A 10 3.65 -0.58 -49.97
C LEU A 10 2.99 -1.30 -48.81
N VAL A 11 3.74 -2.11 -48.07
CA VAL A 11 3.34 -2.62 -46.74
C VAL A 11 3.49 -1.46 -45.79
N ALA A 12 2.38 -0.79 -45.47
CA ALA A 12 2.32 0.12 -44.34
C ALA A 12 2.44 -0.72 -43.06
N THR A 13 3.61 -0.79 -42.50
CA THR A 13 3.78 -1.24 -41.12
C THR A 13 3.13 -0.21 -40.21
N VAL A 14 1.90 -0.47 -39.78
CA VAL A 14 1.32 0.17 -38.62
C VAL A 14 2.16 -0.31 -37.44
N GLY A 15 3.16 0.49 -37.10
CA GLY A 15 3.88 0.32 -35.84
C GLY A 15 2.85 0.52 -34.73
N SER A 16 2.40 -0.55 -34.09
CA SER A 16 1.82 -0.47 -32.77
C SER A 16 2.90 0.13 -31.87
N GLN A 17 2.78 1.40 -31.54
CA GLN A 17 3.52 1.94 -30.41
C GLN A 17 3.03 1.13 -29.22
N ALA A 18 3.83 0.15 -28.78
CA ALA A 18 3.66 -0.48 -27.49
C ALA A 18 3.70 0.67 -26.48
N GLN A 19 2.55 0.96 -25.90
CA GLN A 19 2.46 1.90 -24.80
C GLN A 19 3.41 1.35 -23.72
N THR A 20 4.43 2.11 -23.35
CA THR A 20 5.34 1.75 -22.26
C THR A 20 4.47 1.63 -21.01
N ASP A 21 4.28 0.40 -20.55
CA ASP A 21 3.57 0.15 -19.31
C ASP A 21 4.42 0.73 -18.16
N PHE A 22 3.82 1.63 -17.37
CA PHE A 22 4.51 2.28 -16.28
C PHE A 22 4.72 1.30 -15.14
N THR A 23 5.92 1.28 -14.57
CA THR A 23 6.17 0.55 -13.32
C THR A 23 5.54 1.32 -12.14
N THR A 24 5.37 0.67 -10.99
CA THR A 24 4.87 1.34 -9.77
C THR A 24 5.72 2.55 -9.36
N LYS A 25 7.02 2.54 -9.68
CA LYS A 25 7.93 3.68 -9.55
C LYS A 25 7.49 4.85 -10.44
N ASP A 26 7.05 4.57 -11.65
CA ASP A 26 6.67 5.59 -12.63
C ASP A 26 5.32 6.23 -12.26
N ILE A 27 4.39 5.49 -11.65
CA ILE A 27 3.12 6.03 -11.11
C ILE A 27 3.43 7.09 -10.06
N ALA A 28 4.17 6.75 -9.02
CA ALA A 28 4.60 7.68 -7.98
C ALA A 28 5.38 8.88 -8.54
N ALA A 29 6.16 8.69 -9.63
CA ALA A 29 6.88 9.78 -10.30
C ALA A 29 5.94 10.68 -11.12
N MET A 30 4.91 10.13 -11.74
CA MET A 30 3.89 10.91 -12.49
C MET A 30 3.08 11.78 -11.55
N GLU A 31 2.62 11.24 -10.45
CA GLU A 31 1.89 11.98 -9.41
C GLU A 31 2.81 13.03 -8.76
N ALA A 32 4.04 12.67 -8.38
CA ALA A 32 5.01 13.61 -7.87
C ALA A 32 5.35 14.74 -8.86
N ALA A 33 5.42 14.47 -10.16
CA ALA A 33 5.65 15.51 -11.18
C ALA A 33 4.46 16.47 -11.32
N ALA A 34 3.23 15.97 -11.12
CA ALA A 34 2.03 16.80 -11.06
C ALA A 34 2.04 17.71 -9.81
N HIS A 35 2.68 17.27 -8.71
CA HIS A 35 2.89 18.05 -7.49
C HIS A 35 3.73 19.32 -7.70
N GLY A 36 4.55 19.42 -8.74
CA GLY A 36 5.34 20.63 -9.06
C GLY A 36 4.51 21.89 -9.32
N ARG A 37 3.17 21.80 -9.31
CA ARG A 37 2.21 22.91 -9.42
C ARG A 37 1.56 23.28 -8.08
N ILE A 38 2.06 22.78 -6.96
CA ILE A 38 1.43 22.97 -5.65
C ILE A 38 1.50 24.42 -5.21
N VAL A 39 0.34 25.02 -4.97
CA VAL A 39 0.22 26.23 -4.17
C VAL A 39 0.19 25.82 -2.70
N ALA A 40 1.03 26.43 -1.86
CA ALA A 40 1.15 26.09 -0.44
C ALA A 40 -0.23 25.95 0.23
N GLY A 41 -0.61 24.72 0.56
CA GLY A 41 -1.84 24.40 1.29
C GLY A 41 -1.69 24.83 2.75
N ARG A 42 -2.64 25.57 3.28
CA ARG A 42 -2.74 25.81 4.72
C ARG A 42 -3.40 24.59 5.35
N GLY A 43 -2.71 23.94 6.29
CA GLY A 43 -3.03 22.65 6.89
C GLY A 43 -4.47 22.40 7.34
N GLY A 44 -4.75 21.21 7.76
CA GLY A 44 -5.92 20.53 8.31
C GLY A 44 -7.30 21.16 8.30
N SER A 45 -8.32 20.34 8.47
CA SER A 45 -9.71 20.77 8.74
C SER A 45 -9.78 21.56 10.05
N LEU A 46 -10.61 22.59 10.06
CA LEU A 46 -10.98 23.37 11.25
C LEU A 46 -12.47 23.20 11.57
N SER A 47 -13.16 22.28 10.92
CA SER A 47 -14.56 21.93 11.23
C SER A 47 -14.72 21.46 12.67
N SER A 48 -15.89 21.68 13.25
CA SER A 48 -16.16 21.27 14.64
C SER A 48 -16.50 19.79 14.73
N ASN A 49 -16.14 19.16 15.87
CA ASN A 49 -16.39 17.74 16.15
C ASN A 49 -17.70 17.47 16.89
N ASN A 50 -18.58 18.49 17.03
CA ASN A 50 -19.84 18.41 17.76
C ASN A 50 -21.01 17.92 16.90
N PHE A 51 -20.76 17.54 15.64
CA PHE A 51 -21.75 16.94 14.74
C PHE A 51 -21.10 15.89 13.85
N ASN A 52 -21.93 14.97 13.35
CA ASN A 52 -21.61 13.99 12.33
C ASN A 52 -22.45 14.26 11.08
N VAL A 53 -21.86 14.18 9.91
CA VAL A 53 -22.56 14.36 8.63
C VAL A 53 -23.12 13.02 8.18
N ASN A 54 -24.45 12.93 8.05
CA ASN A 54 -25.09 11.74 7.54
C ASN A 54 -25.23 11.75 6.02
N TYR A 55 -25.47 12.94 5.42
CA TYR A 55 -25.73 13.01 4.00
C TYR A 55 -25.49 14.41 3.46
N TYR A 56 -24.90 14.50 2.25
CA TYR A 56 -24.82 15.72 1.47
C TYR A 56 -25.77 15.68 0.28
N ARG A 57 -26.53 16.76 0.07
CA ARG A 57 -27.21 17.03 -1.20
C ARG A 57 -26.60 18.27 -1.82
N CYS A 58 -25.81 18.05 -2.86
CA CYS A 58 -25.08 19.07 -3.58
C CYS A 58 -25.85 19.48 -4.84
N ARG A 59 -26.04 20.78 -5.08
CA ARG A 59 -26.64 21.33 -6.28
C ARG A 59 -25.76 22.43 -6.80
N TRP A 60 -25.09 22.18 -7.92
CA TRP A 60 -24.12 23.10 -8.49
C TRP A 60 -24.49 23.48 -9.91
N GLU A 61 -24.24 24.74 -10.27
CA GLU A 61 -24.25 25.23 -11.64
C GLU A 61 -22.82 25.44 -12.11
N ILE A 62 -22.42 24.70 -13.16
CA ILE A 62 -21.04 24.61 -13.68
C ILE A 62 -21.09 24.88 -15.20
N ASP A 63 -20.38 25.89 -15.64
CA ASP A 63 -20.03 26.09 -17.04
C ASP A 63 -18.53 25.90 -17.21
N PRO A 64 -18.06 24.87 -17.94
CA PRO A 64 -16.62 24.60 -18.06
C PRO A 64 -15.85 25.72 -18.79
N ALA A 65 -16.52 26.61 -19.48
CA ALA A 65 -15.90 27.79 -20.10
C ALA A 65 -15.53 28.88 -19.07
N VAL A 66 -16.08 28.82 -17.86
CA VAL A 66 -15.87 29.83 -16.82
C VAL A 66 -15.45 29.19 -15.51
N ARG A 67 -14.32 29.60 -14.95
CA ARG A 67 -13.88 29.16 -13.62
C ARG A 67 -14.73 29.80 -12.53
N TYR A 68 -15.90 29.25 -12.28
CA TYR A 68 -16.87 29.72 -11.31
C TYR A 68 -17.79 28.61 -10.85
N ILE A 69 -18.26 28.69 -9.62
CA ILE A 69 -19.28 27.80 -9.05
C ILE A 69 -20.38 28.61 -8.39
N SER A 70 -21.63 28.19 -8.55
CA SER A 70 -22.75 28.67 -7.75
C SER A 70 -23.68 27.52 -7.42
N GLY A 71 -24.40 27.65 -6.33
CA GLY A 71 -25.38 26.63 -5.96
C GLY A 71 -25.64 26.50 -4.46
N SER A 72 -25.96 25.31 -4.03
CA SER A 72 -26.21 25.03 -2.62
C SER A 72 -25.74 23.64 -2.20
N VAL A 73 -25.31 23.53 -0.95
CA VAL A 73 -25.05 22.27 -0.27
C VAL A 73 -26.00 22.16 0.92
N THR A 74 -26.84 21.10 0.93
CA THR A 74 -27.61 20.76 2.11
C THR A 74 -26.87 19.70 2.89
N VAL A 75 -26.49 20.02 4.11
CA VAL A 75 -25.81 19.16 5.07
C VAL A 75 -26.85 18.57 6.01
N TYR A 76 -27.07 17.26 5.98
CA TYR A 76 -27.86 16.52 6.95
C TYR A 76 -26.93 15.99 8.01
N TYR A 77 -27.22 16.27 9.27
CA TYR A 77 -26.30 16.00 10.36
C TYR A 77 -27.00 15.42 11.60
N THR A 78 -26.21 14.82 12.45
CA THR A 78 -26.57 14.43 13.81
C THR A 78 -25.64 15.14 14.79
N ILE A 79 -26.20 15.86 15.77
CA ILE A 79 -25.42 16.52 16.83
C ILE A 79 -24.83 15.46 17.77
N THR A 80 -23.50 15.45 17.92
CA THR A 80 -22.74 14.49 18.75
C THR A 80 -22.48 15.00 20.17
N SER A 81 -22.51 16.34 20.38
CA SER A 81 -22.48 16.98 21.69
C SER A 81 -23.30 18.26 21.67
N ALA A 82 -24.02 18.55 22.76
CA ALA A 82 -24.91 19.71 22.83
C ALA A 82 -24.19 21.01 22.46
N THR A 83 -24.74 21.77 21.52
CA THR A 83 -24.06 22.94 20.95
C THR A 83 -25.04 23.98 20.43
N ALA A 84 -24.64 25.26 20.43
CA ALA A 84 -25.38 26.36 19.80
C ALA A 84 -24.88 26.67 18.36
N SER A 85 -23.81 26.03 17.90
CA SER A 85 -23.24 26.27 16.56
C SER A 85 -22.49 25.05 16.05
N ILE A 86 -22.31 24.98 14.73
CA ILE A 86 -21.37 24.07 14.04
C ILE A 86 -20.46 24.88 13.13
N THR A 87 -19.24 24.40 12.93
CA THR A 87 -18.26 24.99 12.02
C THR A 87 -18.00 24.02 10.86
N LEU A 88 -18.13 24.52 9.63
CA LEU A 88 -17.73 23.85 8.39
C LEU A 88 -16.49 24.53 7.82
N ASP A 89 -15.75 23.81 7.00
CA ASP A 89 -14.63 24.38 6.22
C ASP A 89 -15.18 24.98 4.92
N LEU A 90 -14.75 26.20 4.59
CA LEU A 90 -15.04 26.89 3.34
C LEU A 90 -14.07 28.06 3.16
N MET A 91 -13.44 28.16 1.99
CA MET A 91 -12.58 29.30 1.64
C MET A 91 -13.40 30.56 1.42
N ASN A 92 -12.90 31.70 1.88
CA ASN A 92 -13.57 33.01 1.76
C ASN A 92 -13.52 33.60 0.34
N THR A 93 -12.92 32.95 -0.64
CA THR A 93 -13.07 33.24 -2.06
C THR A 93 -14.48 32.91 -2.57
N LEU A 94 -15.22 32.11 -1.80
CA LEU A 94 -16.62 31.77 -2.03
C LEU A 94 -17.48 32.55 -1.06
N THR A 95 -18.43 33.28 -1.59
CA THR A 95 -19.37 34.12 -0.80
C THR A 95 -20.60 33.31 -0.44
N VAL A 96 -20.91 33.22 0.84
CA VAL A 96 -22.17 32.63 1.34
C VAL A 96 -23.27 33.67 1.24
N ASP A 97 -24.32 33.40 0.44
CA ASP A 97 -25.47 34.26 0.28
C ASP A 97 -26.49 34.12 1.44
N SER A 98 -26.72 32.90 1.88
CA SER A 98 -27.61 32.57 3.03
C SER A 98 -27.45 31.14 3.50
N ILE A 99 -27.80 30.93 4.76
CA ILE A 99 -27.93 29.58 5.34
C ILE A 99 -29.37 29.41 5.82
N ARG A 100 -30.03 28.33 5.40
CA ARG A 100 -31.41 28.03 5.76
C ARG A 100 -31.55 26.74 6.49
N GLN A 101 -32.33 26.76 7.57
CA GLN A 101 -32.79 25.57 8.28
C GLN A 101 -34.32 25.58 8.17
N ARG A 102 -34.89 24.62 7.42
CA ARG A 102 -36.35 24.60 7.11
C ARG A 102 -36.79 25.95 6.49
N ASN A 103 -37.64 26.70 7.17
CA ASN A 103 -38.16 28.00 6.71
C ASN A 103 -37.43 29.21 7.32
N SER A 104 -36.42 28.98 8.17
CA SER A 104 -35.69 30.01 8.88
C SER A 104 -34.32 30.25 8.25
N THR A 105 -33.87 31.50 8.23
CA THR A 105 -32.50 31.89 7.90
C THR A 105 -31.68 31.84 9.21
N LEU A 106 -30.53 31.20 9.17
CA LEU A 106 -29.62 31.13 10.32
C LEU A 106 -28.54 32.22 10.22
N PRO A 107 -28.15 32.84 11.33
CA PRO A 107 -26.96 33.68 11.39
C PRO A 107 -25.69 32.84 11.15
N PHE A 108 -24.73 33.41 10.48
CA PHE A 108 -23.43 32.80 10.22
C PHE A 108 -22.30 33.82 10.24
N ALA A 109 -21.08 33.33 10.43
CA ALA A 109 -19.86 34.10 10.26
C ALA A 109 -18.89 33.33 9.34
N GLN A 110 -18.34 34.00 8.34
CA GLN A 110 -17.36 33.42 7.45
C GLN A 110 -15.98 34.00 7.75
N ALA A 111 -15.01 33.13 8.07
CA ALA A 111 -13.61 33.47 8.25
C ALA A 111 -12.81 33.12 6.98
N ALA A 112 -11.49 33.16 7.05
CA ALA A 112 -10.63 32.86 5.89
C ALA A 112 -10.86 31.45 5.31
N THR A 113 -11.08 30.45 6.17
CA THR A 113 -11.20 29.03 5.78
C THR A 113 -12.34 28.29 6.47
N THR A 114 -13.17 28.99 7.26
CA THR A 114 -14.27 28.40 8.04
C THR A 114 -15.58 29.15 7.84
N LEU A 115 -16.66 28.43 8.08
CA LEU A 115 -18.04 28.94 8.07
C LEU A 115 -18.71 28.48 9.36
N ASP A 116 -18.89 29.43 10.29
CA ASP A 116 -19.58 29.19 11.56
C ASP A 116 -21.08 29.42 11.41
N VAL A 117 -21.88 28.42 11.73
CA VAL A 117 -23.35 28.47 11.63
C VAL A 117 -23.95 28.46 13.04
N ASN A 118 -24.71 29.50 13.38
CA ASN A 118 -25.31 29.66 14.71
C ASN A 118 -26.80 29.25 14.68
N PHE A 119 -27.19 28.35 15.55
CA PHE A 119 -28.57 27.86 15.66
C PHE A 119 -29.50 28.81 16.47
N GLY A 120 -28.96 29.85 17.11
CA GLY A 120 -29.69 30.77 17.95
C GLY A 120 -30.07 30.23 19.33
N ALA A 121 -29.98 28.91 19.52
CA ALA A 121 -30.19 28.22 20.81
C ALA A 121 -29.38 26.93 20.85
N THR A 122 -29.15 26.40 22.04
CA THR A 122 -28.46 25.11 22.22
C THR A 122 -29.32 23.96 21.67
N VAL A 123 -28.73 23.19 20.75
CA VAL A 123 -29.31 21.97 20.18
C VAL A 123 -28.75 20.76 20.95
N SER A 124 -29.60 19.85 21.36
CA SER A 124 -29.24 18.70 22.19
C SER A 124 -28.50 17.63 21.38
N MET A 125 -27.62 16.88 22.03
CA MET A 125 -27.01 15.67 21.49
C MET A 125 -28.10 14.71 20.96
N GLY A 126 -27.80 14.04 19.83
CA GLY A 126 -28.71 13.10 19.16
C GLY A 126 -29.73 13.77 18.21
N THR A 127 -29.82 15.11 18.20
CA THR A 127 -30.71 15.82 17.27
C THR A 127 -30.27 15.63 15.85
N LYS A 128 -31.20 15.22 14.99
CA LYS A 128 -31.01 15.09 13.53
C LYS A 128 -31.74 16.22 12.84
N ASP A 129 -31.03 16.96 12.00
CA ASP A 129 -31.60 18.07 11.21
C ASP A 129 -30.78 18.32 9.94
N SER A 130 -31.07 19.38 9.20
CA SER A 130 -30.32 19.78 8.01
C SER A 130 -30.26 21.30 7.87
N ILE A 131 -29.16 21.78 7.29
CA ILE A 131 -29.00 23.16 6.85
C ILE A 131 -28.67 23.20 5.37
N SER A 132 -29.17 24.18 4.62
CA SER A 132 -28.85 24.44 3.23
C SER A 132 -28.06 25.74 3.14
N ILE A 133 -26.84 25.63 2.63
CA ILE A 133 -25.87 26.71 2.45
C ILE A 133 -25.90 27.12 0.99
N TYR A 134 -26.32 28.33 0.68
CA TYR A 134 -26.32 28.93 -0.66
C TYR A 134 -25.08 29.79 -0.82
N TYR A 135 -24.30 29.52 -1.87
CA TYR A 135 -23.01 30.18 -2.05
C TYR A 135 -22.62 30.26 -3.52
N LYS A 136 -21.63 31.10 -3.81
CA LYS A 136 -21.07 31.30 -5.15
C LYS A 136 -19.67 31.92 -5.08
N GLY A 137 -18.94 31.83 -6.17
CA GLY A 137 -17.64 32.50 -6.29
C GLY A 137 -16.64 31.78 -7.18
N ILE A 138 -15.42 32.27 -7.13
CA ILE A 138 -14.28 31.62 -7.81
C ILE A 138 -13.58 30.71 -6.78
N PRO A 139 -13.57 29.37 -7.00
CA PRO A 139 -12.86 28.44 -6.11
C PRO A 139 -11.41 28.82 -5.90
N ALA A 140 -10.88 28.62 -4.71
CA ALA A 140 -9.45 28.78 -4.44
C ALA A 140 -8.63 27.71 -5.19
N GLU A 141 -7.33 27.90 -5.27
CA GLU A 141 -6.38 26.90 -5.78
C GLU A 141 -5.40 26.56 -4.67
N THR A 142 -5.61 25.41 -4.03
CA THR A 142 -4.66 24.87 -3.04
C THR A 142 -4.36 23.41 -3.35
N GLY A 143 -3.36 22.84 -2.69
CA GLY A 143 -2.97 21.46 -2.92
C GLY A 143 -2.71 21.17 -4.40
N PHE A 144 -3.40 20.20 -4.95
CA PHE A 144 -3.31 19.82 -6.37
C PHE A 144 -4.15 20.68 -7.31
N GLY A 145 -4.72 21.79 -6.82
CA GLY A 145 -5.51 22.74 -7.58
C GLY A 145 -6.99 22.75 -7.25
N SER A 146 -7.51 21.72 -6.59
CA SER A 146 -8.86 21.56 -6.04
C SER A 146 -10.00 21.64 -7.06
N PHE A 147 -10.11 22.70 -7.83
CA PHE A 147 -11.13 22.93 -8.85
C PHE A 147 -10.49 23.61 -10.06
N ILE A 148 -10.18 22.81 -11.07
CA ILE A 148 -9.40 23.22 -12.22
C ILE A 148 -10.30 23.47 -13.42
N GLN A 149 -10.12 24.64 -14.04
CA GLN A 149 -10.66 24.98 -15.35
C GLN A 149 -9.52 25.05 -16.36
N THR A 150 -9.62 24.27 -17.44
CA THR A 150 -8.61 24.19 -18.50
C THR A 150 -9.27 23.83 -19.84
N THR A 151 -8.49 23.35 -20.81
CA THR A 151 -9.00 22.88 -22.11
C THR A 151 -8.32 21.58 -22.54
N HIS A 152 -9.03 20.77 -23.33
CA HIS A 152 -8.47 19.68 -24.11
C HIS A 152 -8.89 19.83 -25.57
N ALA A 153 -7.97 19.70 -26.50
CA ALA A 153 -8.21 19.93 -27.95
C ALA A 153 -9.00 21.24 -28.23
N GLY A 154 -8.82 22.29 -27.43
CA GLY A 154 -9.53 23.55 -27.52
C GLY A 154 -10.94 23.59 -26.90
N VAL A 155 -11.42 22.50 -26.34
CA VAL A 155 -12.71 22.41 -25.64
C VAL A 155 -12.55 22.66 -24.15
N PRO A 156 -13.38 23.50 -23.51
CA PRO A 156 -13.31 23.76 -22.08
C PRO A 156 -13.62 22.50 -21.25
N VAL A 157 -12.90 22.34 -20.14
CA VAL A 157 -13.13 21.31 -19.14
C VAL A 157 -12.96 21.86 -17.74
N ILE A 158 -13.84 21.44 -16.83
CA ILE A 158 -13.68 21.59 -15.39
C ILE A 158 -13.61 20.19 -14.77
N TRP A 159 -12.69 20.00 -13.82
CA TRP A 159 -12.61 18.82 -12.97
C TRP A 159 -12.13 19.23 -11.57
N SER A 160 -12.49 18.42 -10.57
CA SER A 160 -12.04 18.61 -9.19
C SER A 160 -11.05 17.53 -8.77
N LEU A 161 -10.11 17.90 -7.86
CA LEU A 161 -9.20 17.01 -7.14
C LEU A 161 -8.96 17.62 -5.75
N SER A 162 -9.58 17.06 -4.74
CA SER A 162 -9.67 17.66 -3.40
C SER A 162 -8.64 17.17 -2.40
N GLU A 163 -7.88 16.14 -2.71
CA GLU A 163 -6.86 15.60 -1.82
C GLU A 163 -5.67 16.58 -1.67
N PRO A 164 -5.05 16.72 -0.48
CA PRO A 164 -5.52 16.25 0.81
C PRO A 164 -6.51 17.19 1.51
N TYR A 165 -6.54 18.49 1.18
CA TYR A 165 -7.28 19.51 1.93
C TYR A 165 -8.17 20.42 1.06
N GLY A 166 -8.31 20.12 -0.22
CA GLY A 166 -8.86 21.02 -1.23
C GLY A 166 -10.39 21.05 -1.36
N ALA A 167 -11.14 20.18 -0.67
CA ALA A 167 -12.61 20.21 -0.80
C ALA A 167 -13.20 21.55 -0.38
N ARG A 168 -12.72 22.17 0.67
CA ARG A 168 -13.13 23.49 1.16
C ARG A 168 -12.89 24.65 0.15
N ASP A 169 -12.07 24.42 -0.85
CA ASP A 169 -11.72 25.43 -1.83
C ASP A 169 -12.89 25.73 -2.79
N TRP A 170 -13.82 24.76 -2.94
CA TRP A 170 -14.89 24.86 -3.92
C TRP A 170 -16.30 24.55 -3.37
N TRP A 171 -16.42 23.98 -2.14
CA TRP A 171 -17.71 23.74 -1.51
C TRP A 171 -17.64 23.67 0.02
N PRO A 172 -18.72 24.07 0.76
CA PRO A 172 -18.76 23.98 2.23
C PRO A 172 -18.90 22.53 2.68
N CYS A 173 -17.96 22.05 3.50
CA CYS A 173 -17.90 20.66 3.92
C CYS A 173 -17.22 20.47 5.28
N LYS A 174 -17.27 19.25 5.81
CA LYS A 174 -16.42 18.79 6.90
C LYS A 174 -15.16 18.16 6.28
N ASN A 175 -14.09 18.96 6.14
CA ASN A 175 -12.91 18.64 5.32
C ASN A 175 -11.84 17.82 6.06
N GLY A 176 -12.23 17.09 7.13
CA GLY A 176 -11.33 16.24 7.94
C GLY A 176 -11.30 14.79 7.51
N LEU A 177 -10.41 14.01 8.15
CA LEU A 177 -10.36 12.55 8.07
C LEU A 177 -10.97 11.92 9.33
N ASP A 178 -12.12 12.42 9.74
CA ASP A 178 -12.81 12.05 10.98
C ASP A 178 -14.31 11.79 10.77
N ASP A 179 -14.83 12.06 9.57
CA ASP A 179 -16.25 11.91 9.26
C ASP A 179 -16.45 11.56 7.77
N LYS A 180 -17.11 10.44 7.51
CA LYS A 180 -17.61 10.06 6.17
C LYS A 180 -19.10 10.30 6.12
N ALA A 181 -19.59 11.03 5.10
CA ALA A 181 -21.02 11.09 4.84
C ALA A 181 -21.52 9.71 4.42
N ASP A 182 -22.63 9.23 5.01
CA ASP A 182 -23.19 7.89 4.70
C ASP A 182 -23.60 7.74 3.23
N SER A 183 -23.93 8.87 2.58
CA SER A 183 -24.31 8.93 1.16
C SER A 183 -24.28 10.37 0.63
N ILE A 184 -24.30 10.50 -0.72
CA ILE A 184 -24.39 11.82 -1.38
C ILE A 184 -25.33 11.78 -2.59
N ASP A 185 -26.01 12.89 -2.85
CA ASP A 185 -26.63 13.23 -4.14
C ASP A 185 -25.97 14.46 -4.73
N VAL A 186 -25.53 14.38 -6.00
CA VAL A 186 -24.86 15.45 -6.72
C VAL A 186 -25.70 15.83 -7.95
N TYR A 187 -26.19 17.05 -7.96
CA TYR A 187 -26.95 17.66 -9.05
C TYR A 187 -26.08 18.71 -9.72
N ILE A 188 -25.79 18.54 -11.00
CA ILE A 188 -24.98 19.47 -11.78
C ILE A 188 -25.83 20.06 -12.92
N THR A 189 -26.07 21.36 -12.86
CA THR A 189 -26.64 22.13 -13.99
C THR A 189 -25.50 22.60 -14.87
N HIS A 190 -25.50 22.24 -16.16
CA HIS A 190 -24.42 22.55 -17.10
C HIS A 190 -24.98 22.83 -18.50
N PRO A 191 -24.23 23.47 -19.42
CA PRO A 191 -24.65 23.64 -20.82
C PRO A 191 -24.90 22.28 -21.48
N ALA A 192 -25.99 22.17 -22.26
CA ALA A 192 -26.48 20.90 -22.81
C ALA A 192 -25.51 20.20 -23.80
N VAL A 193 -24.52 20.95 -24.31
CA VAL A 193 -23.46 20.41 -25.20
C VAL A 193 -22.39 19.57 -24.47
N TYR A 194 -22.37 19.63 -23.16
CA TYR A 194 -21.42 18.90 -22.31
C TYR A 194 -22.09 17.75 -21.57
N LYS A 195 -21.26 16.92 -20.95
CA LYS A 195 -21.63 15.88 -20.00
C LYS A 195 -21.00 16.16 -18.66
N ALA A 196 -21.76 15.87 -17.58
CA ALA A 196 -21.27 16.00 -16.22
C ALA A 196 -21.17 14.60 -15.58
N THR A 197 -20.08 14.34 -14.87
CA THR A 197 -19.84 13.07 -14.15
C THR A 197 -19.50 13.33 -12.69
N SER A 198 -19.80 12.33 -11.84
CA SER A 198 -19.52 12.31 -10.39
C SER A 198 -19.48 10.88 -9.87
N ASN A 199 -19.36 10.73 -8.54
CA ASN A 199 -19.38 9.46 -7.82
C ASN A 199 -20.74 8.75 -7.90
N GLY A 200 -20.75 7.43 -7.76
CA GLY A 200 -21.97 6.62 -7.68
C GLY A 200 -22.64 6.35 -9.04
N LEU A 201 -23.96 6.23 -9.04
CA LEU A 201 -24.78 5.90 -10.21
C LEU A 201 -25.46 7.13 -10.77
N LEU A 202 -25.42 7.28 -12.10
CA LEU A 202 -26.24 8.25 -12.84
C LEU A 202 -27.72 7.94 -12.64
N GLN A 203 -28.48 8.89 -12.13
CA GLN A 203 -29.92 8.77 -11.91
C GLN A 203 -30.72 9.37 -13.06
N SER A 204 -30.30 10.53 -13.55
CA SER A 204 -30.98 11.21 -14.67
C SER A 204 -30.10 12.27 -15.34
N GLU A 205 -30.37 12.52 -16.62
CA GLU A 205 -29.95 13.70 -17.38
C GLU A 205 -31.23 14.36 -17.92
N THR A 206 -31.61 15.49 -17.35
CA THR A 206 -32.89 16.15 -17.66
C THR A 206 -32.63 17.48 -18.35
N PRO A 207 -33.04 17.67 -19.61
CA PRO A 207 -33.00 18.98 -20.26
C PRO A 207 -33.84 19.99 -19.50
N ILE A 208 -33.29 21.18 -19.32
CA ILE A 208 -33.98 22.32 -18.67
C ILE A 208 -33.88 23.58 -19.54
N ALA A 209 -34.62 24.61 -19.16
CA ALA A 209 -34.63 25.90 -19.89
C ALA A 209 -33.21 26.49 -20.00
N GLY A 210 -32.97 27.28 -21.08
CA GLY A 210 -31.69 27.96 -21.32
C GLY A 210 -30.59 27.10 -21.93
N SER A 211 -30.97 26.06 -22.71
CA SER A 211 -30.01 25.09 -23.32
C SER A 211 -29.07 24.45 -22.30
N LYS A 212 -29.61 24.09 -21.16
CA LYS A 212 -28.91 23.44 -20.05
C LYS A 212 -29.46 22.04 -19.81
N THR A 213 -28.64 21.21 -19.15
CA THR A 213 -29.00 19.88 -18.64
C THR A 213 -28.79 19.86 -17.13
N LEU A 214 -29.72 19.26 -16.39
CA LEU A 214 -29.57 18.90 -14.99
C LEU A 214 -29.19 17.43 -14.93
N THR A 215 -27.95 17.12 -14.56
CA THR A 215 -27.44 15.77 -14.37
C THR A 215 -27.47 15.43 -12.87
N HIS A 216 -28.05 14.27 -12.53
CA HIS A 216 -28.16 13.82 -11.14
C HIS A 216 -27.38 12.51 -10.95
N TRP A 217 -26.43 12.52 -10.03
CA TRP A 217 -25.66 11.38 -9.56
C TRP A 217 -26.02 11.06 -8.11
N LYS A 218 -26.00 9.77 -7.74
CA LYS A 218 -26.23 9.32 -6.36
C LYS A 218 -25.24 8.24 -5.99
N HIS A 219 -24.58 8.45 -4.85
CA HIS A 219 -23.68 7.47 -4.22
C HIS A 219 -24.22 7.07 -2.85
N ARG A 220 -24.27 5.76 -2.56
CA ARG A 220 -24.99 5.18 -1.41
C ARG A 220 -24.07 4.50 -0.40
N TYR A 221 -22.77 4.71 -0.50
CA TYR A 221 -21.79 4.21 0.46
C TYR A 221 -21.15 5.37 1.22
N PRO A 222 -20.62 5.12 2.43
CA PRO A 222 -19.85 6.14 3.13
C PRO A 222 -18.68 6.63 2.28
N ILE A 223 -18.50 7.96 2.25
CA ILE A 223 -17.51 8.61 1.40
C ILE A 223 -16.79 9.72 2.17
N ALA A 224 -15.46 9.73 2.12
CA ALA A 224 -14.64 10.82 2.62
C ALA A 224 -14.78 12.06 1.72
N THR A 225 -14.73 13.23 2.32
CA THR A 225 -15.00 14.50 1.61
C THR A 225 -14.04 14.75 0.43
N TYR A 226 -12.77 14.35 0.57
CA TYR A 226 -11.76 14.54 -0.49
C TYR A 226 -12.00 13.66 -1.73
N LEU A 227 -12.76 12.56 -1.57
CA LEU A 227 -13.10 11.62 -2.66
C LEU A 227 -14.32 12.06 -3.49
N ILE A 228 -15.04 13.10 -3.04
CA ILE A 228 -16.19 13.66 -3.80
C ILE A 228 -15.66 14.49 -4.98
N ALA A 229 -16.05 14.08 -6.19
CA ALA A 229 -15.52 14.66 -7.40
C ALA A 229 -16.59 15.00 -8.44
N ILE A 230 -16.29 16.00 -9.26
CA ILE A 230 -17.05 16.34 -10.45
C ILE A 230 -16.13 16.58 -11.64
N ALA A 231 -16.64 16.30 -12.85
CA ALA A 231 -16.01 16.77 -14.08
C ALA A 231 -17.08 17.11 -15.12
N VAL A 232 -16.85 18.15 -15.93
CA VAL A 232 -17.77 18.64 -16.97
C VAL A 232 -16.99 19.01 -18.22
N THR A 233 -17.28 18.34 -19.33
CA THR A 233 -16.81 18.68 -20.69
C THR A 233 -17.61 17.86 -21.74
N ASN A 234 -17.19 17.88 -23.01
CA ASN A 234 -17.82 17.11 -24.10
C ASN A 234 -17.43 15.63 -24.12
N TYR A 235 -17.42 14.96 -22.96
CA TYR A 235 -17.01 13.55 -22.85
C TYR A 235 -17.69 12.62 -23.85
N SER A 236 -16.90 11.72 -24.45
CA SER A 236 -17.37 10.44 -25.01
C SER A 236 -17.53 9.44 -23.89
N VAL A 237 -18.63 8.66 -23.91
CA VAL A 237 -18.95 7.72 -22.86
C VAL A 237 -19.10 6.31 -23.47
N PHE A 238 -18.48 5.33 -22.84
CA PHE A 238 -18.68 3.93 -23.19
C PHE A 238 -18.73 3.05 -21.94
N ASN A 239 -19.30 1.87 -22.07
CA ASN A 239 -19.54 0.95 -20.97
C ASN A 239 -18.82 -0.37 -21.20
N ASN A 240 -18.30 -0.94 -20.13
CA ASN A 240 -17.84 -2.32 -20.01
C ASN A 240 -18.61 -3.00 -18.88
N THR A 241 -18.43 -4.29 -18.75
CA THR A 241 -18.98 -5.08 -17.65
C THR A 241 -17.92 -6.07 -17.20
N VAL A 242 -17.73 -6.22 -15.89
CA VAL A 242 -16.86 -7.25 -15.32
C VAL A 242 -17.71 -8.22 -14.49
N GLN A 243 -17.46 -9.52 -14.69
CA GLN A 243 -18.12 -10.56 -13.93
C GLN A 243 -17.34 -10.84 -12.64
N LEU A 244 -17.96 -10.60 -11.48
CA LEU A 244 -17.38 -10.84 -10.16
C LEU A 244 -18.26 -11.85 -9.41
N GLY A 245 -17.86 -13.12 -9.41
CA GLY A 245 -18.71 -14.20 -8.94
C GLY A 245 -20.07 -14.20 -9.68
N ASN A 246 -21.15 -14.02 -8.93
CA ASN A 246 -22.51 -13.94 -9.47
C ASN A 246 -22.97 -12.51 -9.82
N VAL A 247 -22.13 -11.52 -9.64
CA VAL A 247 -22.44 -10.10 -9.88
C VAL A 247 -21.84 -9.64 -11.20
N SER A 248 -22.68 -9.03 -12.04
CA SER A 248 -22.26 -8.36 -13.26
C SER A 248 -22.09 -6.86 -12.95
N LEU A 249 -20.88 -6.45 -12.60
CA LEU A 249 -20.56 -5.07 -12.21
C LEU A 249 -20.47 -4.19 -13.46
N PRO A 250 -21.29 -3.13 -13.57
CA PRO A 250 -21.14 -2.16 -14.67
C PRO A 250 -19.90 -1.30 -14.45
N MET A 251 -19.21 -1.02 -15.55
CA MET A 251 -18.08 -0.12 -15.60
C MET A 251 -18.32 0.95 -16.66
N GLN A 252 -18.18 2.23 -16.29
CA GLN A 252 -18.49 3.34 -17.16
C GLN A 252 -17.29 4.27 -17.29
N THR A 253 -16.86 4.52 -18.53
CA THR A 253 -15.71 5.37 -18.83
C THR A 253 -16.15 6.65 -19.54
N TYR A 254 -15.71 7.78 -18.99
CA TYR A 254 -15.82 9.13 -19.56
C TYR A 254 -14.44 9.56 -20.04
N CYS A 255 -14.23 9.69 -21.33
CA CYS A 255 -12.94 10.13 -21.88
C CYS A 255 -13.15 11.24 -22.90
N TYR A 256 -12.09 11.99 -23.18
CA TYR A 256 -12.14 13.00 -24.23
C TYR A 256 -12.36 12.35 -25.60
N PRO A 257 -13.12 12.99 -26.52
CA PRO A 257 -13.41 12.40 -27.82
C PRO A 257 -12.16 11.95 -28.59
N GLU A 258 -11.09 12.74 -28.52
CA GLU A 258 -9.81 12.46 -29.16
C GLU A 258 -9.06 11.28 -28.55
N SER A 259 -9.39 10.90 -27.32
CA SER A 259 -8.79 9.79 -26.58
C SER A 259 -9.62 8.51 -26.63
N LEU A 260 -10.82 8.54 -27.24
CA LEU A 260 -11.80 7.42 -27.19
C LEU A 260 -11.20 6.08 -27.63
N ALA A 261 -10.50 6.05 -28.75
CA ALA A 261 -9.89 4.83 -29.28
C ALA A 261 -8.83 4.26 -28.32
N LEU A 262 -8.02 5.13 -27.71
CA LEU A 262 -7.00 4.73 -26.74
C LEU A 262 -7.65 4.12 -25.48
N PHE A 263 -8.68 4.76 -24.93
CA PHE A 263 -9.38 4.28 -23.75
C PHE A 263 -10.11 2.97 -24.01
N GLN A 264 -10.80 2.84 -25.16
CA GLN A 264 -11.47 1.59 -25.55
C GLN A 264 -10.50 0.42 -25.71
N ALA A 265 -9.30 0.67 -26.24
CA ALA A 265 -8.29 -0.37 -26.43
C ALA A 265 -7.67 -0.86 -25.12
N ASN A 266 -7.48 0.02 -24.13
CA ASN A 266 -6.71 -0.29 -22.91
C ASN A 266 -7.57 -0.57 -21.66
N THR A 267 -8.78 -0.03 -21.58
CA THR A 267 -9.70 -0.30 -20.44
C THR A 267 -9.92 -1.79 -20.15
N PRO A 268 -9.93 -2.73 -21.13
CA PRO A 268 -10.02 -4.15 -20.82
C PRO A 268 -8.92 -4.68 -19.88
N ASN A 269 -7.78 -4.03 -19.77
CA ASN A 269 -6.71 -4.44 -18.85
C ASN A 269 -7.14 -4.32 -17.37
N VAL A 270 -7.94 -3.31 -17.02
CA VAL A 270 -8.42 -3.15 -15.64
C VAL A 270 -9.44 -4.22 -15.24
N LEU A 271 -10.16 -4.81 -16.19
CA LEU A 271 -11.11 -5.89 -15.90
C LEU A 271 -10.38 -7.12 -15.31
N GLY A 272 -9.19 -7.43 -15.82
CA GLY A 272 -8.33 -8.48 -15.26
C GLY A 272 -7.84 -8.15 -13.85
N ALA A 273 -7.43 -6.89 -13.60
CA ALA A 273 -7.04 -6.43 -12.27
C ALA A 273 -8.22 -6.49 -11.29
N MET A 274 -9.41 -6.07 -11.71
CA MET A 274 -10.63 -6.14 -10.90
C MET A 274 -10.97 -7.57 -10.48
N GLN A 275 -10.91 -8.53 -11.39
CA GLN A 275 -11.13 -9.96 -11.08
C GLN A 275 -10.05 -10.49 -10.12
N PHE A 276 -8.79 -10.13 -10.37
CA PHE A 276 -7.69 -10.55 -9.52
C PHE A 276 -7.84 -10.00 -8.10
N PHE A 277 -8.15 -8.72 -7.93
CA PHE A 277 -8.35 -8.09 -6.63
C PHE A 277 -9.57 -8.65 -5.90
N HIS A 278 -10.69 -8.82 -6.59
CA HIS A 278 -11.89 -9.45 -6.04
C HIS A 278 -11.59 -10.86 -5.48
N ASN A 279 -10.85 -11.68 -6.22
CA ASN A 279 -10.51 -13.03 -5.80
C ASN A 279 -9.45 -13.07 -4.68
N THR A 280 -8.59 -12.06 -4.59
CA THR A 280 -7.44 -12.05 -3.67
C THR A 280 -7.75 -11.31 -2.38
N TYR A 281 -8.51 -10.21 -2.43
CA TYR A 281 -8.77 -9.32 -1.29
C TYR A 281 -10.25 -9.28 -0.87
N GLY A 282 -11.12 -10.02 -1.54
CA GLY A 282 -12.56 -10.04 -1.28
C GLY A 282 -13.35 -9.12 -2.21
N ASP A 283 -14.67 -9.06 -1.98
CA ASP A 283 -15.61 -8.37 -2.87
C ASP A 283 -15.19 -6.92 -3.16
N TYR A 284 -15.39 -6.49 -4.42
CA TYR A 284 -15.28 -5.08 -4.76
C TYR A 284 -16.16 -4.25 -3.81
N PRO A 285 -15.60 -3.27 -3.09
CA PRO A 285 -16.31 -2.62 -1.97
C PRO A 285 -17.63 -1.99 -2.36
N PHE A 286 -17.73 -1.46 -3.57
CA PHE A 286 -18.93 -0.76 -4.07
C PHE A 286 -19.73 -1.62 -5.07
N ILE A 287 -19.78 -2.91 -4.83
CA ILE A 287 -20.33 -3.94 -5.75
C ILE A 287 -21.79 -3.72 -6.13
N LYS A 288 -22.57 -2.95 -5.35
CA LYS A 288 -23.97 -2.59 -5.64
C LYS A 288 -24.13 -1.35 -6.52
N GLU A 289 -23.03 -0.73 -6.93
CA GLU A 289 -23.01 0.45 -7.79
C GLU A 289 -22.26 0.18 -9.09
N LYS A 290 -21.13 0.80 -9.30
CA LYS A 290 -20.29 0.67 -10.49
C LYS A 290 -18.82 0.87 -10.14
N TYR A 291 -17.97 0.60 -11.10
CA TYR A 291 -16.64 1.21 -11.22
C TYR A 291 -16.58 2.07 -12.49
N GLY A 292 -15.60 2.93 -12.63
CA GLY A 292 -15.42 3.69 -13.86
C GLY A 292 -14.22 4.59 -13.87
N HIS A 293 -13.90 5.08 -15.07
CA HIS A 293 -12.83 6.03 -15.28
C HIS A 293 -13.37 7.36 -15.80
N VAL A 294 -12.72 8.45 -15.39
CA VAL A 294 -12.96 9.78 -15.93
C VAL A 294 -11.61 10.36 -16.36
N GLN A 295 -11.50 10.72 -17.64
CA GLN A 295 -10.28 11.36 -18.10
C GLN A 295 -10.22 12.80 -17.64
N PHE A 296 -9.05 13.21 -17.12
CA PHE A 296 -8.77 14.57 -16.68
C PHE A 296 -7.37 15.01 -17.13
N GLY A 297 -7.01 16.26 -16.90
CA GLY A 297 -5.77 16.86 -17.39
C GLY A 297 -4.63 16.92 -16.37
N TRP A 298 -4.72 16.16 -15.26
CA TRP A 298 -3.66 16.07 -14.27
C TRP A 298 -2.58 15.05 -14.67
N GLY A 299 -1.48 14.96 -13.93
CA GLY A 299 -0.33 14.16 -14.35
C GLY A 299 -0.31 12.69 -13.93
N GLY A 300 -1.35 12.18 -13.27
CA GLY A 300 -1.43 10.82 -12.73
C GLY A 300 -2.84 10.29 -12.71
N GLY A 301 -3.23 9.68 -11.61
CA GLY A 301 -4.59 9.27 -11.30
C GLY A 301 -5.10 9.90 -10.00
N MET A 302 -6.35 9.64 -9.70
CA MET A 302 -7.00 9.97 -8.45
C MET A 302 -8.14 9.00 -8.20
N GLU A 303 -8.13 8.39 -7.05
CA GLU A 303 -8.98 7.28 -6.64
C GLU A 303 -10.45 7.65 -6.35
N HIS A 304 -10.96 8.76 -6.86
CA HIS A 304 -12.34 9.17 -6.55
C HIS A 304 -13.31 7.99 -6.52
N GLN A 305 -13.95 7.79 -5.39
CA GLN A 305 -14.73 6.59 -5.07
C GLN A 305 -15.74 6.26 -6.16
N THR A 306 -15.64 5.06 -6.77
CA THR A 306 -16.42 4.55 -7.91
C THR A 306 -16.23 5.27 -9.26
N ALA A 307 -15.45 6.33 -9.31
CA ALA A 307 -15.23 7.16 -10.50
C ALA A 307 -13.77 7.63 -10.56
N THR A 308 -12.85 6.70 -10.67
CA THR A 308 -11.40 6.94 -10.74
C THR A 308 -11.05 7.92 -11.86
N PHE A 309 -10.35 9.00 -11.53
CA PHE A 309 -9.88 9.95 -12.54
C PHE A 309 -8.47 9.57 -12.99
N ILE A 310 -8.24 9.50 -14.30
CA ILE A 310 -6.94 9.12 -14.88
C ILE A 310 -6.57 9.97 -16.10
N VAL A 311 -5.28 10.31 -16.20
CA VAL A 311 -4.77 11.04 -17.37
C VAL A 311 -4.70 10.16 -18.61
N THR A 312 -4.38 8.88 -18.45
CA THR A 312 -4.22 7.88 -19.51
C THR A 312 -4.54 6.47 -19.00
N PRO A 313 -5.10 5.59 -19.84
CA PRO A 313 -5.49 4.24 -19.42
C PRO A 313 -4.30 3.25 -19.46
N SER A 314 -3.20 3.55 -18.76
CA SER A 314 -2.10 2.59 -18.58
C SER A 314 -2.49 1.50 -17.59
N GLU A 315 -2.05 0.26 -17.80
CA GLU A 315 -2.45 -0.88 -16.98
C GLU A 315 -2.06 -0.70 -15.52
N SER A 316 -0.82 -0.28 -15.26
CA SER A 316 -0.32 -0.12 -13.89
C SER A 316 -1.01 1.02 -13.14
N LEU A 317 -1.28 2.16 -13.82
CA LEU A 317 -2.03 3.27 -13.23
C LEU A 317 -3.46 2.82 -12.89
N MET A 318 -4.17 2.21 -13.84
CA MET A 318 -5.52 1.72 -13.61
C MET A 318 -5.59 0.68 -12.48
N ALA A 319 -4.58 -0.18 -12.34
CA ALA A 319 -4.52 -1.16 -11.27
C ALA A 319 -4.25 -0.52 -9.90
N HIS A 320 -3.39 0.51 -9.85
CA HIS A 320 -3.13 1.29 -8.63
C HIS A 320 -4.40 2.00 -8.16
N GLU A 321 -5.00 2.80 -9.02
CA GLU A 321 -6.22 3.54 -8.71
C GLU A 321 -7.42 2.63 -8.37
N LEU A 322 -7.49 1.46 -8.97
CA LEU A 322 -8.47 0.44 -8.61
C LEU A 322 -8.19 -0.13 -7.21
N GLY A 323 -6.92 -0.33 -6.85
CA GLY A 323 -6.52 -0.81 -5.52
C GLY A 323 -7.01 0.07 -4.39
N HIS A 324 -7.03 1.38 -4.62
CA HIS A 324 -7.54 2.36 -3.68
C HIS A 324 -9.02 2.14 -3.31
N GLN A 325 -9.83 1.52 -4.15
CA GLN A 325 -11.23 1.25 -3.79
C GLN A 325 -11.34 0.37 -2.52
N TRP A 326 -10.35 -0.48 -2.23
CA TRP A 326 -10.21 -1.23 -0.98
C TRP A 326 -9.45 -0.44 0.09
N PHE A 327 -8.29 0.16 -0.27
CA PHE A 327 -7.37 0.87 0.64
C PHE A 327 -7.21 2.33 0.22
N GLY A 328 -7.99 3.20 0.81
CA GLY A 328 -8.20 4.61 0.48
C GLY A 328 -9.67 4.96 0.58
N ASP A 329 -10.54 4.18 -0.08
CA ASP A 329 -11.98 4.42 -0.17
C ASP A 329 -12.78 3.64 0.87
N LYS A 330 -12.72 2.29 0.86
CA LYS A 330 -13.38 1.47 1.89
C LYS A 330 -12.74 1.72 3.25
N LEU A 331 -11.43 1.49 3.34
CA LEU A 331 -10.63 1.81 4.52
C LEU A 331 -9.79 3.05 4.22
N THR A 332 -10.13 4.19 4.79
CA THR A 332 -9.43 5.47 4.59
C THR A 332 -8.49 5.74 5.75
N THR A 333 -7.28 6.20 5.50
CA THR A 333 -6.41 6.66 6.59
C THR A 333 -7.07 7.74 7.45
N HIS A 334 -6.94 7.66 8.79
CA HIS A 334 -7.49 8.68 9.70
C HIS A 334 -6.58 9.89 9.86
N SER A 335 -5.36 9.80 9.34
CA SER A 335 -4.35 10.86 9.43
C SER A 335 -3.41 10.77 8.23
N TRP A 336 -3.06 11.90 7.66
CA TRP A 336 -2.04 11.97 6.60
C TRP A 336 -0.66 11.47 7.04
N GLN A 337 -0.43 11.27 8.36
CA GLN A 337 0.74 10.57 8.84
C GLN A 337 0.79 9.12 8.39
N ASP A 338 -0.37 8.51 8.21
CA ASP A 338 -0.57 7.10 7.86
C ASP A 338 -0.95 6.91 6.38
N ILE A 339 -0.70 7.89 5.51
CA ILE A 339 -1.09 7.84 4.08
C ILE A 339 -0.60 6.59 3.35
N TRP A 340 0.47 5.95 3.83
CA TRP A 340 0.95 4.68 3.30
C TRP A 340 -0.09 3.54 3.35
N LEU A 341 -1.11 3.66 4.21
CA LEU A 341 -2.24 2.72 4.25
C LEU A 341 -3.10 2.83 2.99
N ASN A 342 -3.15 3.99 2.35
CA ASN A 342 -3.76 4.20 1.05
C ASN A 342 -2.72 3.88 -0.05
N GLU A 343 -1.70 4.70 -0.18
CA GLU A 343 -0.74 4.67 -1.28
C GLU A 343 0.15 3.43 -1.32
N GLY A 344 0.64 3.01 -0.16
CA GLY A 344 1.48 1.80 -0.05
C GLY A 344 0.71 0.54 -0.39
N PHE A 345 -0.56 0.43 0.03
CA PHE A 345 -1.40 -0.72 -0.32
C PHE A 345 -1.82 -0.71 -1.79
N ALA A 346 -2.25 0.42 -2.36
CA ALA A 346 -2.59 0.50 -3.77
C ALA A 346 -1.39 0.15 -4.66
N THR A 347 -0.20 0.68 -4.32
CA THR A 347 1.07 0.34 -4.98
C THR A 347 1.40 -1.14 -4.85
N TYR A 348 1.21 -1.74 -3.67
CA TYR A 348 1.41 -3.18 -3.43
C TYR A 348 0.44 -4.02 -4.27
N MET A 349 -0.85 -3.67 -4.30
CA MET A 349 -1.87 -4.41 -5.07
C MET A 349 -1.54 -4.40 -6.56
N ALA A 350 -1.18 -3.23 -7.11
CA ALA A 350 -0.75 -3.11 -8.51
C ALA A 350 0.51 -3.94 -8.80
N ALA A 351 1.49 -3.94 -7.87
CA ALA A 351 2.71 -4.73 -8.01
C ALA A 351 2.42 -6.24 -8.00
N VAL A 352 1.60 -6.73 -7.07
CA VAL A 352 1.23 -8.16 -6.98
C VAL A 352 0.41 -8.61 -8.19
N TYR A 353 -0.50 -7.78 -8.69
CA TYR A 353 -1.19 -8.05 -9.95
C TYR A 353 -0.21 -8.18 -11.12
N ARG A 354 0.77 -7.27 -11.22
CA ARG A 354 1.81 -7.32 -12.23
C ARG A 354 2.71 -8.56 -12.07
N GLU A 355 3.11 -8.92 -10.86
CA GLU A 355 3.86 -10.16 -10.57
C GLU A 355 3.10 -11.42 -11.03
N ASN A 356 1.78 -11.47 -10.80
CA ASN A 356 0.93 -12.57 -11.25
C ASN A 356 0.84 -12.63 -12.79
N LYS A 357 0.72 -11.48 -13.45
CA LYS A 357 0.56 -11.41 -14.90
C LYS A 357 1.88 -11.58 -15.66
N TYR A 358 2.99 -11.09 -15.09
CA TYR A 358 4.32 -11.06 -15.70
C TYR A 358 5.39 -11.69 -14.79
N PRO A 359 5.33 -13.00 -14.48
CA PRO A 359 6.20 -13.61 -13.48
C PRO A 359 7.71 -13.54 -13.82
N ALA A 360 8.06 -13.38 -15.11
CA ALA A 360 9.45 -13.25 -15.53
C ALA A 360 10.07 -11.89 -15.13
N SER A 361 9.28 -10.86 -14.85
CA SER A 361 9.76 -9.52 -14.48
C SER A 361 9.92 -9.31 -12.97
N VAL A 362 9.46 -10.21 -12.14
CA VAL A 362 9.36 -10.05 -10.67
C VAL A 362 10.66 -9.55 -10.04
N LEU A 363 11.79 -10.20 -10.31
CA LEU A 363 13.07 -9.82 -9.70
C LEU A 363 13.59 -8.48 -10.23
N SER A 364 13.39 -8.18 -11.51
CA SER A 364 13.78 -6.90 -12.08
C SER A 364 12.94 -5.75 -11.51
N ASP A 365 11.63 -5.94 -11.38
CA ASP A 365 10.71 -4.94 -10.86
C ASP A 365 10.95 -4.68 -9.37
N ARG A 366 11.08 -5.73 -8.55
CA ARG A 366 11.44 -5.61 -7.13
C ARG A 366 12.81 -4.93 -6.95
N GLY A 367 13.80 -5.32 -7.74
CA GLY A 367 15.13 -4.72 -7.74
C GLY A 367 15.11 -3.23 -8.07
N ALA A 368 14.31 -2.82 -9.06
CA ALA A 368 14.15 -1.42 -9.43
C ALA A 368 13.52 -0.59 -8.28
N VAL A 369 12.49 -1.14 -7.63
CA VAL A 369 11.82 -0.50 -6.49
C VAL A 369 12.76 -0.39 -5.29
N ILE A 370 13.48 -1.46 -4.90
CA ILE A 370 14.47 -1.42 -3.82
C ILE A 370 15.56 -0.38 -4.12
N ASN A 371 16.06 -0.33 -5.36
CA ASN A 371 17.09 0.66 -5.76
C ASN A 371 16.56 2.08 -5.62
N TYR A 372 15.29 2.33 -5.94
CA TYR A 372 14.66 3.63 -5.76
C TYR A 372 14.48 3.98 -4.27
N ILE A 373 13.96 3.07 -3.46
CA ILE A 373 13.82 3.25 -2.01
C ILE A 373 15.18 3.58 -1.37
N THR A 374 16.23 2.85 -1.78
CA THR A 374 17.59 2.97 -1.21
C THR A 374 18.47 3.99 -1.93
N SER A 375 17.90 4.84 -2.81
CA SER A 375 18.65 5.93 -3.46
C SER A 375 19.13 6.99 -2.45
N GLU A 376 18.41 7.13 -1.34
CA GLU A 376 18.77 7.99 -0.22
C GLU A 376 18.85 7.20 1.10
N PRO A 377 19.73 7.61 2.03
CA PRO A 377 20.02 6.82 3.23
C PRO A 377 18.94 6.88 4.31
N GLY A 378 18.06 7.90 4.30
CA GLY A 378 17.06 8.16 5.34
C GLY A 378 15.62 8.20 4.83
N GLY A 379 14.73 8.72 5.65
CA GLY A 379 13.30 8.87 5.40
C GLY A 379 12.46 7.75 5.99
N SER A 380 11.42 8.14 6.76
CA SER A 380 10.42 7.25 7.36
C SER A 380 9.21 7.11 6.46
N VAL A 381 8.50 5.98 6.56
CA VAL A 381 7.17 5.81 5.93
C VAL A 381 6.14 6.69 6.64
N ARG A 382 6.21 6.74 7.97
CA ARG A 382 5.42 7.69 8.76
C ARG A 382 5.73 9.11 8.32
N VAL A 383 4.70 9.85 7.90
CA VAL A 383 4.85 11.26 7.52
C VAL A 383 5.11 12.10 8.77
N ASP A 384 6.18 12.85 8.76
CA ASP A 384 6.64 13.73 9.84
C ASP A 384 6.10 15.17 9.73
N ASP A 385 5.76 15.61 8.50
CA ASP A 385 5.17 16.93 8.23
C ASP A 385 3.93 16.78 7.35
N THR A 386 2.75 16.75 7.98
CA THR A 386 1.46 16.67 7.29
C THR A 386 0.99 18.01 6.70
N THR A 387 1.74 19.08 6.88
CA THR A 387 1.47 20.38 6.22
C THR A 387 2.12 20.46 4.84
N SER A 388 3.09 19.59 4.57
CA SER A 388 3.78 19.49 3.28
C SER A 388 3.12 18.42 2.40
N VAL A 389 2.41 18.86 1.36
CA VAL A 389 1.78 17.95 0.38
C VAL A 389 2.84 17.07 -0.29
N ASN A 390 4.01 17.63 -0.66
CA ASN A 390 5.13 16.85 -1.21
C ASN A 390 5.63 15.75 -0.25
N ARG A 391 5.56 15.98 1.07
CA ARG A 391 5.96 14.98 2.05
C ARG A 391 4.89 13.91 2.25
N ILE A 392 3.63 14.29 2.24
CA ILE A 392 2.51 13.33 2.31
C ILE A 392 2.62 12.35 1.13
N PHE A 393 2.76 12.87 -0.09
CA PHE A 393 2.81 12.09 -1.33
C PHE A 393 4.24 11.88 -1.84
N ASP A 394 5.18 11.59 -0.92
CA ASP A 394 6.55 11.23 -1.29
C ASP A 394 6.59 9.87 -1.97
N GLY A 395 6.84 9.85 -3.29
CA GLY A 395 6.84 8.63 -4.09
C GLY A 395 7.83 7.57 -3.63
N ARG A 396 8.96 7.95 -3.03
CA ARG A 396 9.96 7.02 -2.49
C ARG A 396 9.50 6.42 -1.15
N LEU A 397 8.89 7.22 -0.29
CA LEU A 397 8.57 6.85 1.10
C LEU A 397 7.14 6.36 1.27
N SER A 398 6.14 7.17 0.91
CA SER A 398 4.73 6.84 1.13
C SER A 398 4.25 5.73 0.19
N TYR A 399 4.65 5.78 -1.08
CA TYR A 399 4.31 4.79 -2.11
C TYR A 399 5.23 3.58 -2.08
N ASN A 400 6.49 3.72 -2.51
CA ASN A 400 7.37 2.58 -2.76
C ASN A 400 7.87 1.92 -1.48
N LYS A 401 8.38 2.68 -0.48
CA LYS A 401 8.77 2.10 0.81
C LYS A 401 7.54 1.59 1.56
N GLY A 402 6.40 2.31 1.50
CA GLY A 402 5.12 1.88 2.06
C GLY A 402 4.68 0.54 1.49
N SER A 403 4.68 0.36 0.17
CA SER A 403 4.33 -0.92 -0.48
C SER A 403 5.28 -2.05 -0.08
N TYR A 404 6.56 -1.74 0.07
CA TYR A 404 7.54 -2.74 0.50
C TYR A 404 7.38 -3.16 1.95
N LEU A 405 6.85 -2.30 2.83
CA LEU A 405 6.45 -2.73 4.17
C LEU A 405 5.36 -3.83 4.10
N VAL A 406 4.43 -3.71 3.16
CA VAL A 406 3.39 -4.74 2.95
C VAL A 406 4.01 -6.04 2.44
N PHE A 407 4.96 -6.00 1.47
CA PHE A 407 5.73 -7.17 1.04
C PHE A 407 6.49 -7.82 2.20
N MET A 408 7.16 -7.02 3.03
CA MET A 408 7.92 -7.54 4.20
C MET A 408 7.00 -8.12 5.27
N LEU A 409 5.81 -7.54 5.51
CA LEU A 409 4.80 -8.14 6.40
C LEU A 409 4.33 -9.49 5.86
N ARG A 410 4.05 -9.60 4.57
CA ARG A 410 3.71 -10.86 3.92
C ARG A 410 4.83 -11.90 4.06
N TRP A 411 6.10 -11.49 3.91
CA TRP A 411 7.26 -12.34 4.14
C TRP A 411 7.36 -12.85 5.58
N ILE A 412 7.14 -11.96 6.57
CA ILE A 412 7.19 -12.31 7.99
C ILE A 412 6.06 -13.26 8.39
N LEU A 413 4.84 -13.02 7.92
CA LEU A 413 3.66 -13.77 8.29
C LEU A 413 3.51 -15.09 7.51
N GLY A 414 3.98 -15.07 6.26
CA GLY A 414 3.65 -16.09 5.26
C GLY A 414 2.27 -15.82 4.62
N ASP A 415 2.08 -16.26 3.38
CA ASP A 415 0.90 -15.98 2.56
C ASP A 415 -0.43 -16.27 3.27
N ALA A 416 -0.54 -17.44 3.89
CA ALA A 416 -1.81 -17.88 4.48
C ALA A 416 -2.28 -16.97 5.65
N ALA A 417 -1.37 -16.57 6.56
CA ALA A 417 -1.72 -15.69 7.67
C ALA A 417 -1.88 -14.24 7.19
N PHE A 418 -1.03 -13.80 6.26
CA PHE A 418 -1.10 -12.47 5.70
C PHE A 418 -2.45 -12.20 5.02
N PHE A 419 -2.88 -13.06 4.10
CA PHE A 419 -4.14 -12.82 3.39
C PHE A 419 -5.37 -12.97 4.29
N ARG A 420 -5.36 -13.88 5.29
CA ARG A 420 -6.43 -13.89 6.30
C ARG A 420 -6.49 -12.58 7.06
N ALA A 421 -5.34 -12.07 7.54
CA ALA A 421 -5.29 -10.80 8.26
C ALA A 421 -5.80 -9.63 7.41
N ILE A 422 -5.49 -9.62 6.11
CA ILE A 422 -6.01 -8.59 5.18
C ILE A 422 -7.53 -8.70 5.03
N HIS A 423 -8.10 -9.91 4.89
CA HIS A 423 -9.54 -10.10 4.81
C HIS A 423 -10.23 -9.65 6.11
N ASP A 424 -9.71 -10.07 7.27
CA ASP A 424 -10.27 -9.68 8.57
C ASP A 424 -10.20 -8.16 8.80
N TYR A 425 -9.11 -7.52 8.34
CA TYR A 425 -8.95 -6.06 8.42
C TYR A 425 -9.94 -5.32 7.50
N LEU A 426 -10.17 -5.81 6.28
CA LEU A 426 -11.13 -5.24 5.33
C LEU A 426 -12.59 -5.42 5.78
N ASP A 427 -12.90 -6.51 6.44
CA ASP A 427 -14.26 -6.90 6.79
C ASP A 427 -14.62 -6.66 8.26
N ASP A 428 -13.69 -6.12 9.06
CA ASP A 428 -13.98 -5.70 10.45
C ASP A 428 -15.11 -4.67 10.46
N PRO A 429 -16.28 -4.97 11.08
CA PRO A 429 -17.42 -4.06 11.12
C PRO A 429 -17.14 -2.70 11.77
N ALA A 430 -16.10 -2.61 12.61
CA ALA A 430 -15.70 -1.35 13.23
C ALA A 430 -14.88 -0.47 12.29
N LEU A 431 -14.26 -1.05 11.26
CA LEU A 431 -13.34 -0.39 10.35
C LEU A 431 -13.90 -0.25 8.93
N ALA A 432 -14.70 -1.20 8.47
CA ALA A 432 -15.25 -1.20 7.12
C ALA A 432 -16.02 0.09 6.81
N TYR A 433 -15.67 0.74 5.71
CA TYR A 433 -16.19 2.03 5.26
C TYR A 433 -15.94 3.18 6.25
N ASN A 434 -14.87 3.08 7.04
CA ASN A 434 -14.50 4.06 8.06
C ASN A 434 -13.02 4.46 7.94
N PHE A 435 -12.54 5.24 8.90
CA PHE A 435 -11.15 5.63 9.00
C PHE A 435 -10.34 4.63 9.81
N VAL A 436 -9.09 4.42 9.39
CA VAL A 436 -8.19 3.42 9.97
C VAL A 436 -6.79 3.99 10.24
N SER A 437 -6.04 3.32 11.10
CA SER A 437 -4.67 3.67 11.49
C SER A 437 -3.71 2.50 11.28
N THR A 438 -2.41 2.81 11.27
CA THR A 438 -1.35 1.78 11.30
C THR A 438 -1.51 0.82 12.48
N ALA A 439 -2.03 1.29 13.63
CA ALA A 439 -2.30 0.44 14.80
C ALA A 439 -3.42 -0.60 14.54
N ASN A 440 -4.46 -0.23 13.79
CA ASN A 440 -5.53 -1.18 13.41
C ASN A 440 -4.97 -2.30 12.53
N LEU A 441 -4.21 -1.96 11.49
CA LEU A 441 -3.55 -2.94 10.62
C LEU A 441 -2.63 -3.87 11.43
N LYS A 442 -1.77 -3.28 12.29
CA LYS A 442 -0.87 -4.04 13.15
C LYS A 442 -1.62 -5.07 13.99
N ALA A 443 -2.73 -4.67 14.63
CA ALA A 443 -3.52 -5.54 15.49
C ALA A 443 -4.06 -6.77 14.74
N HIS A 444 -4.59 -6.60 13.52
CA HIS A 444 -5.08 -7.71 12.69
C HIS A 444 -3.94 -8.65 12.24
N MET A 445 -2.78 -8.08 11.86
CA MET A 445 -1.60 -8.86 11.48
C MET A 445 -1.06 -9.69 12.66
N GLU A 446 -1.02 -9.11 13.87
CA GLU A 446 -0.59 -9.79 15.09
C GLU A 446 -1.58 -10.87 15.53
N GLN A 447 -2.88 -10.59 15.45
CA GLN A 447 -3.94 -11.54 15.79
C GLN A 447 -3.86 -12.80 14.93
N GLU A 448 -3.75 -12.66 13.60
CA GLU A 448 -3.71 -13.79 12.68
C GLU A 448 -2.39 -14.58 12.68
N SER A 449 -1.29 -13.90 12.95
CA SER A 449 0.03 -14.55 12.92
C SER A 449 0.52 -15.05 14.27
N GLY A 450 -0.01 -14.52 15.36
CA GLY A 450 0.50 -14.73 16.72
C GLY A 450 1.90 -14.14 16.96
N LYS A 451 2.39 -13.27 16.07
CA LYS A 451 3.71 -12.63 16.14
C LYS A 451 3.59 -11.20 16.68
N ASP A 452 4.52 -10.80 17.54
CA ASP A 452 4.68 -9.38 17.92
C ASP A 452 5.38 -8.62 16.81
N LEU A 453 4.69 -7.65 16.22
CA LEU A 453 5.18 -6.79 15.12
C LEU A 453 5.63 -5.40 15.62
N THR A 454 5.62 -5.14 16.92
CA THR A 454 5.98 -3.84 17.51
C THR A 454 7.32 -3.36 16.99
N ARG A 455 8.34 -4.23 17.08
CA ARG A 455 9.70 -3.92 16.61
C ARG A 455 9.77 -3.66 15.09
N PHE A 456 8.97 -4.36 14.29
CA PHE A 456 8.88 -4.12 12.85
C PHE A 456 8.38 -2.71 12.56
N PHE A 457 7.26 -2.30 13.16
CA PHE A 457 6.71 -0.96 12.92
C PHE A 457 7.58 0.16 13.48
N GLU A 458 8.24 -0.03 14.63
CA GLU A 458 9.20 0.93 15.16
C GLU A 458 10.38 1.14 14.21
N GLN A 459 10.91 0.06 13.61
CA GLN A 459 12.10 0.12 12.76
C GLN A 459 11.81 0.55 11.32
N TRP A 460 10.72 0.06 10.73
CA TRP A 460 10.46 0.20 9.30
C TRP A 460 9.44 1.29 8.96
N TYR A 461 8.42 1.47 9.80
CA TYR A 461 7.40 2.50 9.61
C TYR A 461 7.83 3.83 10.22
N ALA A 462 8.18 3.86 11.51
CA ALA A 462 8.59 5.08 12.22
C ALA A 462 10.08 5.39 12.05
N GLY A 463 10.92 4.37 11.95
CA GLY A 463 12.36 4.48 11.74
C GLY A 463 12.74 4.81 10.30
N GLN A 464 13.98 5.25 10.12
CA GLN A 464 14.52 5.64 8.82
C GLN A 464 15.63 4.70 8.37
N GLY A 465 15.81 4.60 7.05
CA GLY A 465 16.92 3.87 6.46
C GLY A 465 16.60 2.40 6.15
N TYR A 466 17.68 1.63 6.00
CA TYR A 466 17.69 0.22 5.60
C TYR A 466 19.01 -0.45 6.01
N PRO A 467 19.06 -1.81 6.12
CA PRO A 467 20.28 -2.55 6.42
C PRO A 467 21.14 -2.80 5.19
N THR A 468 22.44 -2.97 5.42
CA THR A 468 23.39 -3.67 4.55
C THR A 468 23.84 -4.92 5.29
N TYR A 469 23.51 -6.09 4.79
CA TYR A 469 23.89 -7.36 5.40
C TYR A 469 25.32 -7.75 5.03
N ASN A 470 26.09 -8.19 6.03
CA ASN A 470 27.40 -8.80 5.85
C ASN A 470 27.35 -10.23 6.42
N VAL A 471 27.34 -11.20 5.53
CA VAL A 471 27.20 -12.61 5.85
C VAL A 471 28.54 -13.30 5.73
N GLN A 472 29.12 -13.69 6.86
CA GLN A 472 30.30 -14.56 6.90
C GLN A 472 29.86 -16.01 7.09
N TRP A 473 30.39 -16.93 6.31
CA TRP A 473 30.02 -18.32 6.41
C TRP A 473 31.19 -19.26 6.19
N SER A 474 31.13 -20.42 6.78
CA SER A 474 32.11 -21.48 6.61
C SER A 474 31.43 -22.85 6.50
N GLN A 475 31.99 -23.72 5.68
CA GLN A 475 31.53 -25.10 5.57
C GLN A 475 31.89 -25.86 6.85
N LEU A 476 30.94 -26.56 7.43
CA LEU A 476 31.12 -27.49 8.54
C LEU A 476 30.99 -28.95 8.02
N GLY A 477 32.08 -29.69 7.98
CA GLY A 477 32.07 -31.05 7.42
C GLY A 477 31.55 -31.08 5.97
N SER A 478 30.87 -32.15 5.60
CA SER A 478 30.38 -32.41 4.25
C SER A 478 29.00 -31.77 3.97
N ASN A 479 28.23 -31.46 5.03
CA ASN A 479 26.79 -31.22 4.88
C ASN A 479 26.28 -29.92 5.51
N ALA A 480 27.05 -29.27 6.40
CA ALA A 480 26.54 -28.13 7.18
C ALA A 480 27.35 -26.88 6.99
N VAL A 481 26.75 -25.75 7.39
CA VAL A 481 27.36 -24.41 7.37
C VAL A 481 27.20 -23.74 8.73
N LYS A 482 28.25 -22.98 9.10
CA LYS A 482 28.19 -21.95 10.13
C LYS A 482 28.07 -20.60 9.49
N ILE A 483 27.17 -19.75 9.97
CA ILE A 483 26.84 -18.45 9.43
C ILE A 483 26.95 -17.43 10.54
N THR A 484 27.64 -16.34 10.29
CA THR A 484 27.66 -15.17 11.18
C THR A 484 27.03 -13.99 10.44
N MET A 485 25.93 -13.47 10.99
CA MET A 485 25.18 -12.36 10.41
C MET A 485 25.56 -11.06 11.09
N ASN A 486 26.06 -10.12 10.28
CA ASN A 486 26.25 -8.72 10.68
C ASN A 486 25.46 -7.82 9.75
N GLN A 487 25.12 -6.64 10.23
CA GLN A 487 24.56 -5.56 9.39
C GLN A 487 25.06 -4.21 9.85
N THR A 488 25.10 -3.28 8.90
CA THR A 488 25.18 -1.84 9.15
C THR A 488 23.89 -1.19 8.71
N THR A 489 23.54 -0.04 9.27
CA THR A 489 22.33 0.69 8.91
C THR A 489 22.69 1.96 8.16
N SER A 490 21.85 2.37 7.20
CA SER A 490 22.06 3.55 6.38
C SER A 490 21.77 4.87 7.12
N HIS A 491 21.00 4.79 8.24
CA HIS A 491 20.60 5.97 9.02
C HIS A 491 20.65 5.69 10.53
N PRO A 492 21.10 6.65 11.38
CA PRO A 492 21.31 6.42 12.80
C PRO A 492 20.03 6.27 13.65
N SER A 493 18.85 6.60 13.11
CA SER A 493 17.57 6.44 13.85
C SER A 493 17.26 4.99 14.19
N VAL A 494 17.80 4.03 13.43
CA VAL A 494 17.66 2.60 13.67
C VAL A 494 19.05 1.98 13.73
N SER A 495 19.40 1.42 14.88
CA SER A 495 20.71 0.80 15.10
C SER A 495 20.81 -0.62 14.54
N PHE A 496 19.66 -1.28 14.32
CA PHE A 496 19.58 -2.65 13.83
C PHE A 496 18.17 -2.96 13.31
N PHE A 497 18.06 -3.55 12.11
CA PHE A 497 16.80 -4.00 11.54
C PHE A 497 16.63 -5.51 11.77
N ALA A 498 15.71 -5.89 12.67
CA ALA A 498 15.42 -7.28 12.95
C ALA A 498 14.48 -7.88 11.90
N MET A 499 14.96 -8.88 11.15
CA MET A 499 14.20 -9.52 10.08
C MET A 499 14.55 -11.00 9.94
N PRO A 500 13.60 -11.84 9.49
CA PRO A 500 13.92 -13.12 8.91
C PRO A 500 14.61 -12.90 7.55
N VAL A 501 15.81 -13.44 7.37
CA VAL A 501 16.62 -13.26 6.16
C VAL A 501 16.78 -14.59 5.44
N ALA A 502 16.38 -14.65 4.18
CA ALA A 502 16.61 -15.81 3.32
C ALA A 502 18.08 -15.87 2.86
N LEU A 503 18.69 -17.02 3.01
CA LEU A 503 20.05 -17.33 2.56
C LEU A 503 20.01 -18.55 1.65
N LYS A 504 20.32 -18.37 0.36
CA LYS A 504 20.33 -19.45 -0.63
C LYS A 504 21.76 -19.92 -0.87
N PHE A 505 22.09 -21.07 -0.29
CA PHE A 505 23.35 -21.78 -0.52
C PHE A 505 23.27 -22.62 -1.79
N LYS A 506 24.36 -22.65 -2.55
CA LYS A 506 24.43 -23.47 -3.77
C LYS A 506 25.85 -23.94 -4.11
N ASN A 507 25.92 -25.03 -4.88
CA ASN A 507 27.07 -25.47 -5.65
C ASN A 507 26.66 -25.68 -7.12
N ALA A 508 27.48 -26.39 -7.92
CA ALA A 508 27.20 -26.60 -9.33
C ALA A 508 25.90 -27.41 -9.60
N THR A 509 25.44 -28.23 -8.67
CA THR A 509 24.32 -29.21 -8.88
C THR A 509 23.21 -29.11 -7.86
N GLN A 510 23.42 -28.45 -6.73
CA GLN A 510 22.51 -28.43 -5.60
C GLN A 510 22.32 -27.03 -5.07
N GLU A 511 21.14 -26.74 -4.58
CA GLU A 511 20.82 -25.48 -3.88
C GLU A 511 19.86 -25.73 -2.73
N LYS A 512 19.96 -24.90 -1.70
CA LYS A 512 19.05 -24.88 -0.55
C LYS A 512 18.91 -23.49 0.01
N THR A 513 17.68 -23.03 0.18
CA THR A 513 17.35 -21.82 0.89
C THR A 513 17.03 -22.13 2.35
N ILE A 514 17.64 -21.39 3.26
CA ILE A 514 17.31 -21.37 4.69
C ILE A 514 16.90 -19.97 5.08
N VAL A 515 16.04 -19.85 6.08
CA VAL A 515 15.64 -18.55 6.65
C VAL A 515 16.18 -18.47 8.07
N VAL A 516 16.86 -17.38 8.39
CA VAL A 516 17.44 -17.12 9.71
C VAL A 516 16.84 -15.86 10.32
N ASP A 517 16.38 -15.94 11.57
CA ASP A 517 15.84 -14.77 12.29
C ASP A 517 17.00 -13.94 12.83
N ASN A 518 17.41 -12.92 12.07
CA ASN A 518 18.51 -12.04 12.48
C ASN A 518 18.00 -10.93 13.40
N THR A 519 18.35 -11.01 14.68
CA THR A 519 17.85 -10.12 15.74
C THR A 519 18.93 -9.25 16.40
N PHE A 520 20.23 -9.52 16.15
CA PHE A 520 21.37 -8.73 16.62
C PHE A 520 22.62 -8.97 15.77
N ASN A 521 23.58 -8.05 15.84
CA ASN A 521 24.87 -8.15 15.13
C ASN A 521 25.74 -9.25 15.69
N GLY A 522 26.42 -9.98 14.82
CA GLY A 522 27.30 -11.09 15.20
C GLY A 522 26.54 -12.37 15.56
N GLN A 523 25.22 -12.43 15.28
CA GLN A 523 24.41 -13.62 15.56
C GLN A 523 24.89 -14.79 14.70
N VAL A 524 25.11 -15.92 15.37
CA VAL A 524 25.65 -17.13 14.75
C VAL A 524 24.52 -18.16 14.57
N PHE A 525 24.45 -18.70 13.37
CA PHE A 525 23.53 -19.78 13.01
C PHE A 525 24.33 -20.98 12.48
N THR A 526 23.76 -22.14 12.62
CA THR A 526 24.24 -23.37 11.99
C THR A 526 23.08 -24.04 11.29
N SER A 527 23.33 -24.52 10.08
CA SER A 527 22.30 -25.22 9.31
C SER A 527 22.90 -26.38 8.52
N ASP A 528 22.15 -27.46 8.44
CA ASP A 528 22.46 -28.55 7.53
C ASP A 528 21.96 -28.20 6.13
N LEU A 529 22.86 -28.31 5.16
CA LEU A 529 22.53 -28.14 3.75
C LEU A 529 22.29 -29.49 3.05
N GLY A 530 22.96 -30.56 3.49
CA GLY A 530 23.02 -31.84 2.80
C GLY A 530 24.10 -31.91 1.72
N PHE A 531 24.88 -30.85 1.53
CA PHE A 531 25.94 -30.75 0.52
C PHE A 531 27.01 -29.71 0.91
N VAL A 532 28.13 -29.77 0.19
CA VAL A 532 29.18 -28.73 0.28
C VAL A 532 28.83 -27.59 -0.60
N ALA A 533 28.67 -26.36 0.00
CA ALA A 533 28.32 -25.14 -0.73
C ALA A 533 29.56 -24.42 -1.24
N ASP A 534 29.40 -23.79 -2.41
CA ASP A 534 30.41 -22.92 -3.04
C ASP A 534 30.13 -21.44 -2.77
N THR A 535 28.84 -21.06 -2.73
CA THR A 535 28.41 -19.67 -2.58
C THR A 535 27.09 -19.59 -1.83
N VAL A 536 26.77 -18.37 -1.34
CA VAL A 536 25.48 -18.02 -0.74
C VAL A 536 24.96 -16.70 -1.33
N LEU A 537 23.66 -16.62 -1.57
CA LEU A 537 22.95 -15.40 -1.95
C LEU A 537 22.08 -14.92 -0.79
N VAL A 538 22.12 -13.64 -0.49
CA VAL A 538 21.29 -12.99 0.54
C VAL A 538 20.01 -12.51 -0.12
N ASP A 539 18.86 -12.88 0.44
CA ASP A 539 17.53 -12.49 -0.02
C ASP A 539 17.34 -12.60 -1.55
N PRO A 540 17.50 -13.81 -2.13
CA PRO A 540 17.55 -13.99 -3.58
C PRO A 540 16.25 -13.63 -4.31
N GLU A 541 15.13 -13.58 -3.59
CA GLU A 541 13.81 -13.23 -4.13
C GLU A 541 13.41 -11.78 -3.84
N LEU A 542 14.34 -11.02 -3.23
CA LEU A 542 14.17 -9.60 -2.96
C LEU A 542 12.89 -9.27 -2.13
N TRP A 543 12.68 -10.01 -1.05
CA TRP A 543 11.61 -9.72 -0.09
C TRP A 543 11.92 -8.54 0.83
N LEU A 544 13.20 -8.18 1.00
CA LEU A 544 13.65 -7.20 1.99
C LEU A 544 14.21 -5.95 1.33
N ILE A 545 13.95 -4.81 1.92
CA ILE A 545 14.68 -3.58 1.60
C ILE A 545 16.08 -3.71 2.17
N SER A 546 17.08 -3.89 1.32
CA SER A 546 18.50 -3.92 1.69
C SER A 546 19.37 -3.51 0.51
N LYS A 547 20.61 -3.08 0.77
CA LYS A 547 21.54 -2.66 -0.29
C LYS A 547 22.97 -3.06 0.03
N ASN A 548 23.75 -3.31 -1.03
CA ASN A 548 25.17 -3.62 -0.93
C ASN A 548 25.50 -4.82 -0.02
N ASN A 549 24.63 -5.81 0.02
CA ASN A 549 24.83 -7.02 0.80
C ASN A 549 26.11 -7.74 0.34
N THR A 550 26.88 -8.23 1.30
CA THR A 550 28.12 -8.94 1.03
C THR A 550 28.12 -10.33 1.66
N THR A 551 28.78 -11.26 0.99
CA THR A 551 28.98 -12.62 1.50
C THR A 551 30.46 -12.98 1.45
N THR A 552 30.99 -13.57 2.53
CA THR A 552 32.40 -13.97 2.62
C THR A 552 32.48 -15.41 3.12
N LYS A 553 33.02 -16.29 2.28
CA LYS A 553 33.40 -17.63 2.71
C LYS A 553 34.70 -17.56 3.53
N THR A 554 34.61 -17.95 4.79
CA THR A 554 35.78 -17.99 5.68
C THR A 554 36.27 -19.42 5.78
N ALA A 555 37.59 -19.61 5.76
CA ALA A 555 38.15 -20.86 6.19
C ALA A 555 37.77 -21.09 7.67
N LEU A 556 37.40 -22.29 8.05
CA LEU A 556 37.38 -22.62 9.47
C LEU A 556 38.78 -22.36 9.98
N GLY A 557 38.91 -21.37 10.85
CA GLY A 557 40.16 -21.17 11.57
C GLY A 557 40.43 -22.48 12.35
N ASN A 558 41.46 -23.19 11.96
CA ASN A 558 41.89 -24.35 12.69
C ASN A 558 42.58 -23.82 13.97
N SER A 559 41.76 -23.26 14.88
CA SER A 559 42.22 -22.69 16.15
C SER A 559 42.78 -23.77 17.07
N GLY A 560 42.60 -25.04 16.69
CA GLY A 560 42.98 -26.20 17.51
C GLY A 560 42.21 -26.31 18.83
N VAL A 561 41.27 -25.37 19.04
CA VAL A 561 40.51 -25.22 20.31
C VAL A 561 39.23 -26.05 20.30
N GLY A 562 38.95 -26.93 19.36
CA GLY A 562 37.77 -27.78 19.20
C GLY A 562 36.53 -27.35 20.01
N GLY A 563 35.39 -27.28 19.38
CA GLY A 563 34.11 -26.89 20.00
C GLY A 563 32.99 -27.85 19.73
N VAL A 564 31.94 -27.79 20.54
CA VAL A 564 30.70 -28.57 20.39
C VAL A 564 29.53 -27.63 20.59
N ASP A 565 28.72 -27.44 19.57
CA ASP A 565 27.46 -26.69 19.66
C ASP A 565 26.26 -27.62 19.47
N ILE A 566 25.20 -27.39 20.26
CA ILE A 566 23.97 -28.20 20.23
C ILE A 566 22.80 -27.24 20.19
N ASN A 567 22.08 -27.28 19.09
CA ASN A 567 20.95 -26.37 18.86
C ASN A 567 19.74 -27.12 18.25
N PRO A 568 18.54 -26.77 18.67
CA PRO A 568 18.19 -25.87 19.80
C PRO A 568 18.49 -26.51 21.15
N ASN A 569 18.51 -25.75 22.23
CA ASN A 569 18.49 -26.25 23.59
C ASN A 569 17.42 -25.49 24.38
N PRO A 570 16.31 -26.09 24.78
CA PRO A 570 15.97 -27.53 24.73
C PRO A 570 16.02 -28.13 23.33
N VAL A 571 16.47 -29.39 23.25
CA VAL A 571 16.70 -30.05 21.96
C VAL A 571 15.41 -30.55 21.32
N SER A 572 15.30 -30.32 20.00
CA SER A 572 14.25 -30.90 19.14
C SER A 572 14.61 -32.32 18.68
N THR A 573 13.69 -32.95 17.93
CA THR A 573 13.93 -34.22 17.24
C THR A 573 14.01 -33.96 15.73
N PRO A 574 15.09 -34.35 15.04
CA PRO A 574 16.36 -34.91 15.57
C PRO A 574 17.22 -33.87 16.31
N MET A 575 18.04 -34.31 17.23
CA MET A 575 19.06 -33.52 17.91
C MET A 575 20.25 -33.29 16.99
N ASN A 576 20.65 -32.04 16.79
CA ASN A 576 21.81 -31.68 16.00
C ASN A 576 23.00 -31.31 16.91
N ILE A 577 24.13 -32.00 16.73
CA ILE A 577 25.40 -31.76 17.45
C ILE A 577 26.45 -31.35 16.42
N PHE A 578 26.97 -30.15 16.55
CA PHE A 578 28.03 -29.64 15.69
C PHE A 578 29.37 -29.80 16.41
N LEU A 579 30.24 -30.59 15.81
CA LEU A 579 31.64 -30.74 16.18
C LEU A 579 32.46 -29.81 15.29
N HIS A 580 33.27 -28.90 15.85
CA HIS A 580 34.04 -27.95 15.05
C HIS A 580 35.42 -27.64 15.65
N ASP A 581 36.35 -27.22 14.79
CA ASP A 581 37.70 -26.79 15.12
C ASP A 581 38.57 -27.82 15.88
N PHE A 582 38.29 -29.08 15.74
CA PHE A 582 39.13 -30.12 16.30
C PHE A 582 40.36 -30.40 15.43
N ASN A 583 41.53 -30.51 16.04
CA ASN A 583 42.74 -30.98 15.36
C ASN A 583 42.84 -32.52 15.49
N ALA A 584 41.87 -33.20 14.88
CA ALA A 584 41.78 -34.68 14.89
C ALA A 584 40.99 -35.14 13.66
N ALA A 585 41.31 -36.34 13.15
CA ALA A 585 40.56 -36.94 12.05
C ALA A 585 39.23 -37.58 12.49
N ASN A 586 39.10 -37.92 13.77
CA ASN A 586 37.91 -38.56 14.34
C ASN A 586 37.56 -37.97 15.72
N ALA A 587 36.29 -38.03 16.09
CA ALA A 587 35.79 -37.71 17.41
C ALA A 587 34.89 -38.85 17.95
N ASP A 588 35.10 -39.26 19.18
CA ASP A 588 34.17 -40.17 19.86
C ASP A 588 33.08 -39.35 20.54
N LEU A 589 31.85 -39.59 20.17
CA LEU A 589 30.65 -38.91 20.69
C LEU A 589 29.83 -39.91 21.52
N ALA A 590 29.48 -39.52 22.74
CA ALA A 590 28.58 -40.29 23.60
C ALA A 590 27.53 -39.36 24.23
N VAL A 591 26.30 -39.84 24.39
CA VAL A 591 25.21 -39.14 25.10
C VAL A 591 24.70 -40.04 26.22
N LEU A 592 24.63 -39.50 27.42
CA LEU A 592 24.15 -40.16 28.63
C LEU A 592 22.89 -39.50 29.15
N ASN A 593 21.95 -40.25 29.71
CA ASN A 593 20.82 -39.71 30.46
C ASN A 593 21.23 -39.27 31.88
N ALA A 594 20.27 -38.71 32.63
CA ALA A 594 20.53 -38.24 34.00
C ALA A 594 20.99 -39.35 34.98
N ALA A 595 20.66 -40.62 34.70
CA ALA A 595 21.09 -41.77 35.48
C ALA A 595 22.47 -42.29 35.04
N GLY A 596 23.13 -41.65 34.07
CA GLY A 596 24.45 -42.09 33.54
C GLY A 596 24.36 -43.22 32.53
N GLN A 597 23.17 -43.64 32.10
CA GLN A 597 23.03 -44.70 31.11
C GLN A 597 23.33 -44.14 29.70
N LEU A 598 24.03 -44.97 28.91
CA LEU A 598 24.41 -44.63 27.55
C LEU A 598 23.20 -44.67 26.61
N MET A 599 22.88 -43.55 26.01
CA MET A 599 21.77 -43.36 25.04
C MET A 599 22.25 -43.41 23.59
N TYR A 600 23.47 -42.93 23.33
CA TYR A 600 24.08 -42.91 22.00
C TYR A 600 25.61 -42.99 22.12
N ARG A 601 26.26 -43.69 21.22
CA ARG A 601 27.71 -43.65 21.04
C ARG A 601 28.08 -43.93 19.59
N ASN A 602 28.99 -43.11 19.06
CA ASN A 602 29.57 -43.33 17.73
C ASN A 602 30.95 -42.68 17.64
N SER A 603 31.78 -43.19 16.74
CA SER A 603 33.03 -42.53 16.33
C SER A 603 32.77 -41.78 15.00
N ILE A 604 32.96 -40.50 15.00
CA ILE A 604 32.59 -39.57 13.92
C ILE A 604 33.86 -39.17 13.19
N ALA A 605 33.92 -39.39 11.88
CA ALA A 605 34.98 -38.88 11.03
C ALA A 605 34.81 -37.37 10.89
N LEU A 606 35.88 -36.61 11.12
CA LEU A 606 35.88 -35.14 11.03
C LEU A 606 36.50 -34.68 9.70
N LEU A 607 35.74 -34.00 8.86
CA LEU A 607 36.28 -33.37 7.68
C LEU A 607 36.81 -31.96 8.06
N ASN A 608 38.11 -31.74 7.90
CA ASN A 608 38.79 -30.54 8.34
C ASN A 608 38.50 -30.17 9.82
N GLY A 609 38.44 -31.20 10.70
CA GLY A 609 38.20 -31.01 12.12
C GLY A 609 36.76 -30.70 12.52
N SER A 610 35.78 -30.87 11.62
CA SER A 610 34.38 -30.53 11.87
C SER A 610 33.42 -31.56 11.28
N GLU A 611 32.26 -31.77 11.92
CA GLU A 611 31.15 -32.58 11.39
C GLU A 611 29.84 -32.29 12.11
N LEU A 612 28.71 -32.42 11.40
CA LEU A 612 27.36 -32.35 11.95
C LEU A 612 26.85 -33.77 12.22
N VAL A 613 26.56 -34.07 13.48
CA VAL A 613 25.97 -35.32 13.89
C VAL A 613 24.50 -35.14 14.19
N ARG A 614 23.66 -35.91 13.52
CA ARG A 614 22.23 -35.99 13.80
C ARG A 614 21.90 -37.25 14.57
N ILE A 615 21.18 -37.07 15.68
CA ILE A 615 20.74 -38.17 16.52
C ILE A 615 19.20 -38.15 16.57
N ASP A 616 18.58 -39.28 16.17
CA ASP A 616 17.15 -39.46 16.43
C ASP A 616 16.96 -39.73 17.93
N ASN A 617 16.42 -38.72 18.60
CA ASN A 617 16.10 -38.76 20.03
C ASN A 617 14.59 -38.90 20.28
N SER A 618 13.79 -39.28 19.28
CA SER A 618 12.32 -39.36 19.36
C SER A 618 11.83 -40.26 20.52
N HIS A 619 12.55 -41.31 20.80
CA HIS A 619 12.25 -42.31 21.85
C HIS A 619 12.87 -41.99 23.22
N TRP A 620 13.61 -40.90 23.38
CA TRP A 620 14.21 -40.55 24.67
C TRP A 620 13.17 -39.87 25.58
N ALA A 621 13.26 -40.04 26.89
CA ALA A 621 12.39 -39.38 27.85
C ALA A 621 12.73 -37.88 27.96
N LYS A 622 11.75 -37.05 28.33
CA LYS A 622 12.03 -35.66 28.69
C LYS A 622 12.93 -35.59 29.91
N GLY A 623 13.94 -34.73 29.87
CA GLY A 623 14.90 -34.62 30.98
C GLY A 623 16.25 -34.09 30.54
N MET A 624 17.21 -34.14 31.47
CA MET A 624 18.57 -33.69 31.26
C MET A 624 19.44 -34.83 30.69
N TYR A 625 20.27 -34.50 29.70
CA TYR A 625 21.24 -35.39 29.10
C TYR A 625 22.63 -34.74 29.09
N THR A 626 23.66 -35.61 29.09
CA THR A 626 25.05 -35.16 29.01
C THR A 626 25.67 -35.66 27.71
N VAL A 627 26.11 -34.74 26.89
CA VAL A 627 26.86 -34.99 25.65
C VAL A 627 28.33 -34.91 25.95
N MET A 628 29.06 -35.95 25.61
CA MET A 628 30.54 -36.05 25.75
C MET A 628 31.15 -36.26 24.37
N VAL A 629 32.14 -35.43 24.07
CA VAL A 629 32.95 -35.54 22.83
C VAL A 629 34.41 -35.66 23.21
N LYS A 630 35.10 -36.63 22.64
CA LYS A 630 36.54 -36.81 22.77
C LYS A 630 37.16 -36.84 21.36
N ALA A 631 38.06 -35.91 21.07
CA ALA A 631 38.78 -35.85 19.79
C ALA A 631 40.28 -35.56 20.07
N GLY A 632 41.13 -36.51 19.73
CA GLY A 632 42.54 -36.43 20.13
C GLY A 632 42.69 -36.36 21.66
N ASN A 633 43.42 -35.36 22.14
CA ASN A 633 43.63 -35.11 23.57
C ASN A 633 42.54 -34.27 24.22
N LYS A 634 41.54 -33.81 23.45
CA LYS A 634 40.47 -32.91 23.93
C LYS A 634 39.24 -33.67 24.33
N LYS A 635 38.66 -33.31 25.49
CA LYS A 635 37.36 -33.79 25.97
C LYS A 635 36.46 -32.61 26.26
N ILE A 636 35.28 -32.58 25.66
CA ILE A 636 34.23 -31.57 25.89
C ILE A 636 32.98 -32.26 26.43
N VAL A 637 32.36 -31.64 27.43
CA VAL A 637 31.12 -32.12 28.05
C VAL A 637 30.12 -30.99 28.05
N LYS A 638 28.92 -31.24 27.50
CA LYS A 638 27.79 -30.29 27.46
C LYS A 638 26.56 -30.93 28.09
N ARG A 639 25.75 -30.12 28.78
CA ARG A 639 24.45 -30.55 29.30
C ARG A 639 23.35 -29.97 28.41
N ILE A 640 22.35 -30.79 28.13
CA ILE A 640 21.19 -30.44 27.29
C ILE A 640 19.90 -30.86 27.99
N ILE A 641 18.80 -30.25 27.61
CA ILE A 641 17.45 -30.58 28.05
C ILE A 641 16.65 -31.07 26.83
N ARG A 642 15.89 -32.16 27.00
CA ARG A 642 14.94 -32.67 26.03
C ARG A 642 13.52 -32.46 26.52
#